data_628acdd8f16f7477ffb13b72180e4d4f
#
_entry.id   628acdd8f16f7477ffb13b72180e4d4f
#
_cell.length_a   1.000
_cell.length_b   1.000
_cell.length_c   1.000
_cell.angle_alpha   90.00
_cell.angle_beta   90.00
_cell.angle_gamma   90.00
#
_symmetry.space_group_name_H-M   'P 1'
#
loop_
_entity.id
_entity.type
_entity.pdbx_description
1 polymer ?
#
loop_
_entity_poly.entity_id
_entity_poly.type
_entity_poly.pdbx_seq_one_letter_code
_entity_poly.pdbx_strand_id
1 'polypeptide(L)'
;MNSRTDFQGVNLGYVLELYERYLSNPSSVDPGTRAYFENWNPPEEFQVTPEALPAGQIEKIVGTVNLAESIRKFGHMDARLDPLGSEPHGDYSLLPQSHGVSEDDLRSLPASLIVGPIAAGKGNALEVIQALRDVYSSTTGYDYGHLRDPEERHWLHEAAESRRFRNPNDPVDAESLLERLTQVEAFEHFLHRTFPGKTRFSIEGLDMLIPILDELVGGAAEANVRNVLIGMAHRARLNVLAHILKKPYAEILAIFKDPVQARSFREDLGWTGDVKYHLGAQRAIKGGQEVGLVITMPPNPSHLEAVNPVVEGMARAAGTVVDRKGPPQFDPTRTLPILIHGDAAFSGQGVVAETLNFYRLPGYGTGGTIHIIADNQLGYTTAVADYRSSYYASGLARGFKIPLVHVNADDPVACIEVARLAFAYRAEFEKDFVIDLMGYRRYGHNEGDEPGFTQPLLYDKITKLPTVRERWAATLVERGVVDEGRPEELDRQYMENLQTALESLKPSEELAEEPPEPPPPGAALHAKTAVPIESLRELNESLLQLPEGFNLHRKLERAHSRRAQVFDDPDAKTIDWATAEELALASILADGTAIRMTGEDVERGTFSQRHAVLHDIKTGQHHTPLQALPQARAAFEIHNSPLTENAVVGFEYGYSLQEPSRMVIWEAQYGDFINGAQVMIDEFLLTARAKWGLTPSLVMLLPHAFEGQGPDHSSGRPERFLQLAAETNLRVANCTTAAQYFHLLRRQASLLKVDPLPLIILTPKSLLRHPLMASSPRELAEGNWQAVIDDSEARERQEDIRRLVLCSGKIYVDLVTSEYREKRANIAVCRIEQLYPFRVKEVRQMVDRYPKLQEIVWVQEEPENMGAWEFVRPLLSELVRNRLRLRYIGRSRSSSPAEGSTARHALNQEAIVQKAFSIRLAEQEEDMVLVEDIAEGSGRRDRADQHSRARTG
;
A
#
# COMPACT_ATOMS: atom_id res chain seq x y z
N MET A 1 16.57 -35.65 -71.56
CA MET A 1 15.44 -34.74 -71.14
C MET A 1 15.73 -34.34 -69.73
N ASN A 2 15.83 -33.05 -69.52
CA ASN A 2 16.38 -32.43 -68.28
C ASN A 2 15.49 -32.64 -67.03
N SER A 3 15.93 -33.41 -66.06
CA SER A 3 15.31 -33.63 -64.78
C SER A 3 15.84 -32.69 -63.70
N ARG A 4 16.14 -31.43 -64.05
CA ARG A 4 16.84 -30.52 -63.15
C ARG A 4 15.94 -29.43 -62.44
N THR A 5 14.63 -29.54 -62.56
CA THR A 5 13.75 -28.41 -62.09
C THR A 5 12.50 -28.77 -61.30
N ASP A 6 12.38 -30.00 -60.79
CA ASP A 6 11.07 -30.42 -60.23
C ASP A 6 10.73 -29.91 -58.79
N PHE A 7 11.73 -29.48 -58.06
CA PHE A 7 11.49 -28.90 -56.71
C PHE A 7 12.39 -27.70 -56.47
N GLN A 8 11.89 -26.52 -56.68
CA GLN A 8 12.49 -25.24 -56.23
C GLN A 8 11.52 -24.48 -55.35
N GLY A 9 11.98 -23.90 -54.23
CA GLY A 9 11.20 -23.07 -53.34
C GLY A 9 10.74 -23.75 -52.02
N VAL A 10 9.65 -23.28 -51.43
CA VAL A 10 9.17 -23.62 -50.08
C VAL A 10 8.93 -25.13 -49.85
N ASN A 11 8.71 -25.92 -50.90
CA ASN A 11 8.46 -27.37 -50.81
C ASN A 11 9.72 -28.23 -50.77
N LEU A 12 10.91 -27.67 -51.03
CA LEU A 12 12.16 -28.45 -51.07
C LEU A 12 12.51 -29.00 -49.67
N GLY A 13 12.30 -28.25 -48.60
CA GLY A 13 12.51 -28.71 -47.24
C GLY A 13 11.68 -29.95 -46.87
N TYR A 14 10.41 -29.97 -47.32
CA TYR A 14 9.50 -31.11 -47.12
C TYR A 14 9.92 -32.34 -47.90
N VAL A 15 10.40 -32.15 -49.12
CA VAL A 15 10.90 -33.24 -49.96
C VAL A 15 12.18 -33.83 -49.37
N LEU A 16 13.07 -33.02 -48.82
CA LEU A 16 14.31 -33.48 -48.16
C LEU A 16 13.96 -34.27 -46.88
N GLU A 17 12.98 -33.84 -46.10
CA GLU A 17 12.51 -34.60 -44.91
C GLU A 17 11.92 -35.97 -45.30
N LEU A 18 11.13 -36.02 -46.38
CA LEU A 18 10.61 -37.28 -46.90
C LEU A 18 11.74 -38.19 -47.44
N TYR A 19 12.79 -37.61 -48.06
CA TYR A 19 13.96 -38.35 -48.55
C TYR A 19 14.78 -38.91 -47.36
N GLU A 20 14.98 -38.20 -46.30
CA GLU A 20 15.62 -38.71 -45.08
C GLU A 20 14.84 -39.86 -44.45
N ARG A 21 13.52 -39.78 -44.44
CA ARG A 21 12.65 -40.89 -43.99
C ARG A 21 12.79 -42.11 -44.91
N TYR A 22 12.85 -41.87 -46.21
CA TYR A 22 13.09 -42.93 -47.21
C TYR A 22 14.44 -43.62 -47.01
N LEU A 23 15.52 -42.86 -46.82
CA LEU A 23 16.84 -43.41 -46.54
C LEU A 23 16.90 -44.22 -45.24
N SER A 24 16.19 -43.77 -44.22
CA SER A 24 16.13 -44.46 -42.93
C SER A 24 15.27 -45.72 -42.96
N ASN A 25 14.15 -45.70 -43.68
CA ASN A 25 13.24 -46.84 -43.91
C ASN A 25 12.42 -46.63 -45.19
N PRO A 26 12.79 -47.32 -46.30
CA PRO A 26 12.08 -47.15 -47.58
C PRO A 26 10.57 -47.42 -47.52
N SER A 27 10.10 -48.13 -46.50
CA SER A 27 8.67 -48.43 -46.31
C SER A 27 7.91 -47.30 -45.60
N SER A 28 8.59 -46.25 -45.13
CA SER A 28 8.00 -45.10 -44.42
C SER A 28 7.34 -44.07 -45.31
N VAL A 29 7.54 -44.20 -46.61
CA VAL A 29 6.97 -43.34 -47.66
C VAL A 29 6.06 -44.15 -48.60
N ASP A 30 5.06 -43.52 -49.20
CA ASP A 30 4.15 -44.17 -50.13
C ASP A 30 4.86 -44.73 -51.37
N PRO A 31 4.28 -45.74 -52.07
CA PRO A 31 4.94 -46.39 -53.18
C PRO A 31 5.35 -45.49 -54.35
N GLY A 32 4.61 -44.39 -54.60
CA GLY A 32 4.93 -43.39 -55.63
C GLY A 32 6.15 -42.56 -55.29
N THR A 33 6.18 -42.07 -54.04
CA THR A 33 7.33 -41.30 -53.51
C THR A 33 8.61 -42.16 -53.43
N ARG A 34 8.48 -43.45 -53.10
CA ARG A 34 9.56 -44.41 -53.09
C ARG A 34 10.18 -44.56 -54.47
N ALA A 35 9.34 -44.85 -55.51
CA ALA A 35 9.79 -45.03 -56.88
C ALA A 35 10.46 -43.76 -57.46
N TYR A 36 10.03 -42.59 -56.96
CA TYR A 36 10.66 -41.30 -57.29
C TYR A 36 12.04 -41.18 -56.65
N PHE A 37 12.18 -41.46 -55.37
CA PHE A 37 13.44 -41.35 -54.66
C PHE A 37 14.48 -42.39 -55.00
N GLU A 38 14.09 -43.54 -55.61
CA GLU A 38 15.04 -44.54 -56.17
C GLU A 38 15.93 -43.96 -57.26
N ASN A 39 15.48 -42.91 -57.97
CA ASN A 39 16.22 -42.29 -59.11
C ASN A 39 16.48 -40.80 -58.86
N TRP A 40 16.16 -40.23 -57.67
CA TRP A 40 16.34 -38.84 -57.37
C TRP A 40 17.49 -38.66 -56.36
N ASN A 41 18.44 -37.73 -56.72
CA ASN A 41 19.44 -37.31 -55.75
C ASN A 41 19.23 -35.85 -55.40
N PRO A 42 19.33 -35.49 -54.09
CA PRO A 42 19.26 -34.10 -53.71
C PRO A 42 20.36 -33.28 -54.40
N PRO A 43 20.10 -31.99 -54.70
CA PRO A 43 21.10 -31.09 -55.25
C PRO A 43 22.38 -31.07 -54.41
N GLU A 44 23.54 -30.95 -55.00
CA GLU A 44 24.86 -30.98 -54.35
C GLU A 44 25.00 -29.93 -53.23
N GLU A 45 24.27 -28.84 -53.34
CA GLU A 45 24.18 -27.79 -52.34
C GLU A 45 23.54 -28.27 -51.01
N PHE A 46 22.82 -29.40 -51.01
CA PHE A 46 22.18 -30.02 -49.86
C PHE A 46 22.73 -31.40 -49.49
N GLN A 47 23.75 -31.86 -50.16
CA GLN A 47 24.55 -33.02 -49.74
C GLN A 47 25.52 -32.57 -48.65
N VAL A 48 25.01 -32.03 -47.56
CA VAL A 48 25.80 -31.94 -46.34
C VAL A 48 25.89 -33.35 -45.78
N THR A 49 26.96 -34.05 -46.12
CA THR A 49 27.47 -35.11 -45.27
C THR A 49 27.74 -34.39 -43.93
N PRO A 50 27.10 -34.77 -42.84
CA PRO A 50 27.54 -34.25 -41.55
C PRO A 50 28.94 -34.90 -41.37
N GLU A 51 30.01 -34.15 -41.62
CA GLU A 51 31.25 -34.46 -40.95
C GLU A 51 30.88 -34.42 -39.48
N ALA A 52 30.77 -35.58 -38.83
CA ALA A 52 30.50 -35.66 -37.41
C ALA A 52 31.63 -34.89 -36.74
N LEU A 53 31.26 -33.70 -36.18
CA LEU A 53 32.20 -32.90 -35.41
C LEU A 53 32.86 -33.84 -34.39
N PRO A 54 34.17 -33.86 -34.22
CA PRO A 54 34.82 -34.66 -33.19
C PRO A 54 34.15 -34.38 -31.85
N ALA A 55 33.86 -35.41 -31.05
CA ALA A 55 33.14 -35.28 -29.79
C ALA A 55 33.73 -34.17 -28.89
N GLY A 56 35.07 -34.03 -28.88
CA GLY A 56 35.75 -32.96 -28.15
C GLY A 56 35.47 -31.55 -28.70
N GLN A 57 35.15 -31.41 -30.00
CA GLN A 57 34.77 -30.10 -30.54
C GLN A 57 33.32 -29.72 -30.17
N ILE A 58 32.43 -30.72 -30.11
CA ILE A 58 31.03 -30.51 -29.63
C ILE A 58 31.05 -30.07 -28.18
N GLU A 59 31.87 -30.69 -27.32
CA GLU A 59 32.03 -30.29 -25.92
C GLU A 59 32.49 -28.83 -25.78
N LYS A 60 33.44 -28.40 -26.62
CA LYS A 60 33.93 -27.01 -26.64
C LYS A 60 32.87 -26.02 -27.11
N ILE A 61 32.07 -26.37 -28.10
CA ILE A 61 30.95 -25.54 -28.57
C ILE A 61 29.91 -25.38 -27.45
N VAL A 62 29.49 -26.50 -26.85
CA VAL A 62 28.52 -26.48 -25.74
C VAL A 62 29.06 -25.68 -24.54
N GLY A 63 30.35 -25.89 -24.19
CA GLY A 63 30.99 -25.12 -23.11
C GLY A 63 31.04 -23.62 -23.40
N THR A 64 31.31 -23.23 -24.64
CA THR A 64 31.33 -21.81 -25.05
C THR A 64 29.95 -21.15 -24.92
N VAL A 65 28.90 -21.83 -25.39
CA VAL A 65 27.52 -21.32 -25.27
C VAL A 65 27.12 -21.25 -23.79
N ASN A 66 27.43 -22.27 -23.00
CA ASN A 66 27.12 -22.26 -21.55
C ASN A 66 27.87 -21.16 -20.83
N LEU A 67 29.12 -20.86 -21.17
CA LEU A 67 29.86 -19.73 -20.57
C LEU A 67 29.19 -18.39 -20.91
N ALA A 68 28.78 -18.19 -22.17
CA ALA A 68 28.06 -16.97 -22.56
C ALA A 68 26.76 -16.80 -21.79
N GLU A 69 25.97 -17.88 -21.67
CA GLU A 69 24.72 -17.85 -20.89
C GLU A 69 24.99 -17.64 -19.38
N SER A 70 26.09 -18.20 -18.86
CA SER A 70 26.48 -17.95 -17.46
C SER A 70 26.88 -16.50 -17.24
N ILE A 71 27.56 -15.84 -18.16
CA ILE A 71 27.88 -14.41 -18.05
C ILE A 71 26.60 -13.57 -18.10
N ARG A 72 25.65 -13.87 -18.99
CA ARG A 72 24.36 -13.20 -19.03
C ARG A 72 23.58 -13.32 -17.72
N LYS A 73 23.66 -14.49 -17.08
CA LYS A 73 22.89 -14.81 -15.89
C LYS A 73 23.55 -14.38 -14.58
N PHE A 74 24.87 -14.50 -14.49
CA PHE A 74 25.64 -14.33 -13.27
C PHE A 74 26.74 -13.26 -13.37
N GLY A 75 26.86 -12.57 -14.51
CA GLY A 75 27.86 -11.53 -14.71
C GLY A 75 27.83 -10.41 -13.68
N HIS A 76 26.62 -10.12 -13.15
CA HIS A 76 26.43 -9.16 -12.06
C HIS A 76 27.25 -9.51 -10.80
N MET A 77 27.57 -10.78 -10.56
CA MET A 77 28.37 -11.23 -9.42
C MET A 77 29.86 -10.84 -9.54
N ASP A 78 30.32 -10.56 -10.75
CA ASP A 78 31.69 -10.13 -11.08
C ASP A 78 31.75 -8.63 -11.43
N ALA A 79 30.61 -7.90 -11.31
CA ALA A 79 30.51 -6.49 -11.61
C ALA A 79 31.11 -5.62 -10.50
N ARG A 80 31.80 -4.54 -10.88
CA ARG A 80 32.44 -3.57 -9.97
C ARG A 80 31.43 -2.53 -9.50
N LEU A 81 30.55 -2.97 -8.63
CA LEU A 81 29.38 -2.16 -8.21
C LEU A 81 29.68 -1.24 -7.03
N ASP A 82 30.65 -1.60 -6.16
CA ASP A 82 30.97 -0.80 -4.98
C ASP A 82 31.93 0.36 -5.28
N PRO A 83 31.53 1.63 -5.15
CA PRO A 83 32.41 2.77 -5.30
C PRO A 83 33.63 2.75 -4.37
N LEU A 84 33.50 2.07 -3.24
CA LEU A 84 34.56 1.89 -2.26
C LEU A 84 35.61 0.85 -2.71
N GLY A 85 35.37 0.19 -3.86
CA GLY A 85 36.29 -0.77 -4.49
C GLY A 85 36.45 -2.06 -3.69
N SER A 86 35.37 -2.56 -3.10
CA SER A 86 35.34 -3.95 -2.61
C SER A 86 35.42 -4.91 -3.79
N GLU A 87 36.15 -5.99 -3.61
CA GLU A 87 36.27 -7.02 -4.65
C GLU A 87 34.92 -7.67 -4.93
N PRO A 88 34.53 -7.86 -6.19
CA PRO A 88 33.33 -8.59 -6.56
C PRO A 88 33.32 -9.99 -5.95
N HIS A 89 32.13 -10.50 -5.63
CA HIS A 89 31.98 -11.83 -5.06
C HIS A 89 32.43 -12.93 -6.01
N GLY A 90 32.25 -12.71 -7.32
CA GLY A 90 32.51 -13.67 -8.38
C GLY A 90 31.53 -14.85 -8.36
N ASP A 91 31.56 -15.62 -9.42
CA ASP A 91 30.86 -16.91 -9.52
C ASP A 91 31.72 -17.90 -10.31
N TYR A 92 31.81 -19.14 -9.84
CA TYR A 92 32.61 -20.16 -10.48
C TYR A 92 32.20 -20.42 -11.96
N SER A 93 30.91 -20.27 -12.28
CA SER A 93 30.39 -20.44 -13.62
C SER A 93 30.82 -19.35 -14.62
N LEU A 94 31.43 -18.26 -14.14
CA LEU A 94 32.00 -17.21 -15.00
C LEU A 94 33.42 -17.57 -15.54
N LEU A 95 34.02 -18.62 -15.02
CA LEU A 95 35.34 -19.06 -15.43
C LEU A 95 35.27 -20.01 -16.63
N PRO A 96 36.04 -19.80 -17.73
CA PRO A 96 36.01 -20.69 -18.88
C PRO A 96 36.29 -22.17 -18.52
N GLN A 97 37.14 -22.40 -17.53
CA GLN A 97 37.53 -23.76 -17.08
C GLN A 97 36.34 -24.54 -16.50
N SER A 98 35.36 -23.86 -15.90
CA SER A 98 34.15 -24.50 -15.36
C SER A 98 33.27 -25.12 -16.44
N HIS A 99 33.45 -24.66 -17.70
CA HIS A 99 32.76 -25.14 -18.88
C HIS A 99 33.65 -26.00 -19.76
N GLY A 100 34.87 -26.36 -19.31
CA GLY A 100 35.79 -27.17 -20.04
C GLY A 100 36.38 -26.49 -21.28
N VAL A 101 36.41 -25.17 -21.35
CA VAL A 101 36.97 -24.38 -22.46
C VAL A 101 38.15 -23.54 -21.98
N SER A 102 39.13 -23.33 -22.89
CA SER A 102 40.26 -22.43 -22.69
C SER A 102 40.12 -21.20 -23.60
N GLU A 103 40.92 -20.15 -23.35
CA GLU A 103 40.94 -18.98 -24.26
C GLU A 103 41.32 -19.34 -25.70
N ASP A 104 42.20 -20.32 -25.88
CA ASP A 104 42.58 -20.79 -27.20
C ASP A 104 41.44 -21.52 -27.93
N ASP A 105 40.63 -22.30 -27.16
CA ASP A 105 39.41 -22.89 -27.69
C ASP A 105 38.44 -21.78 -28.15
N LEU A 106 38.19 -20.77 -27.28
CA LEU A 106 37.31 -19.63 -27.59
C LEU A 106 37.81 -18.84 -28.82
N ARG A 107 39.11 -18.65 -28.97
CA ARG A 107 39.70 -17.94 -30.11
C ARG A 107 39.55 -18.73 -31.43
N SER A 108 39.51 -20.06 -31.35
CA SER A 108 39.35 -20.93 -32.52
C SER A 108 37.90 -21.07 -32.99
N LEU A 109 36.93 -20.78 -32.15
CA LEU A 109 35.52 -20.94 -32.42
C LEU A 109 34.90 -19.66 -33.01
N PRO A 110 33.98 -19.77 -33.99
CA PRO A 110 33.38 -18.61 -34.64
C PRO A 110 32.44 -17.84 -33.66
N ALA A 111 32.41 -16.53 -33.81
CA ALA A 111 31.52 -15.64 -33.00
C ALA A 111 30.04 -16.01 -33.12
N SER A 112 29.60 -16.52 -34.26
CA SER A 112 28.20 -16.88 -34.56
C SER A 112 27.63 -18.01 -33.70
N LEU A 113 28.44 -18.71 -32.92
CA LEU A 113 27.97 -19.69 -31.94
C LEU A 113 27.21 -19.04 -30.78
N ILE A 114 27.52 -17.78 -30.45
CA ILE A 114 26.86 -17.02 -29.38
C ILE A 114 25.81 -16.14 -30.03
N VAL A 115 24.56 -16.48 -29.82
CA VAL A 115 23.41 -15.73 -30.37
C VAL A 115 23.24 -14.41 -29.62
N GLY A 116 22.99 -13.32 -30.35
CA GLY A 116 22.68 -12.01 -29.80
C GLY A 116 23.37 -10.87 -30.55
N PRO A 117 22.94 -9.61 -30.33
CA PRO A 117 23.52 -8.47 -31.04
C PRO A 117 25.01 -8.26 -30.73
N ILE A 118 25.47 -8.72 -29.57
CA ILE A 118 26.86 -8.61 -29.12
C ILE A 118 27.86 -9.32 -30.05
N ALA A 119 27.42 -10.35 -30.77
CA ALA A 119 28.27 -11.13 -31.67
C ALA A 119 28.50 -10.42 -33.03
N ALA A 120 27.71 -9.40 -33.35
CA ALA A 120 27.81 -8.68 -34.60
C ALA A 120 29.20 -8.02 -34.77
N GLY A 121 29.87 -8.31 -35.92
CA GLY A 121 31.17 -7.73 -36.22
C GLY A 121 32.37 -8.32 -35.45
N LYS A 122 32.16 -9.37 -34.63
CA LYS A 122 33.23 -10.09 -33.93
C LYS A 122 33.79 -11.22 -34.78
N GLY A 123 35.10 -11.47 -34.67
CA GLY A 123 35.80 -12.51 -35.44
C GLY A 123 35.70 -13.91 -34.85
N ASN A 124 35.65 -14.01 -33.53
CA ASN A 124 35.69 -15.28 -32.81
C ASN A 124 34.91 -15.21 -31.49
N ALA A 125 34.70 -16.36 -30.83
CA ALA A 125 33.96 -16.47 -29.61
C ALA A 125 34.63 -15.75 -28.41
N LEU A 126 35.97 -15.68 -28.38
CA LEU A 126 36.69 -14.97 -27.31
C LEU A 126 36.34 -13.47 -27.29
N GLU A 127 36.29 -12.83 -28.48
CA GLU A 127 35.90 -11.43 -28.60
C GLU A 127 34.46 -11.21 -28.16
N VAL A 128 33.55 -12.15 -28.40
CA VAL A 128 32.18 -12.09 -27.92
C VAL A 128 32.12 -12.22 -26.39
N ILE A 129 32.83 -13.18 -25.80
CA ILE A 129 32.91 -13.39 -24.36
C ILE A 129 33.48 -12.14 -23.65
N GLN A 130 34.52 -11.51 -24.21
CA GLN A 130 35.07 -10.27 -23.70
C GLN A 130 34.02 -9.15 -23.74
N ALA A 131 33.35 -9.00 -24.88
CA ALA A 131 32.28 -8.01 -25.04
C ALA A 131 31.09 -8.27 -24.10
N LEU A 132 30.72 -9.52 -23.84
CA LEU A 132 29.71 -9.86 -22.83
C LEU A 132 30.16 -9.43 -21.43
N ARG A 133 31.41 -9.67 -21.03
CA ARG A 133 31.96 -9.22 -19.77
C ARG A 133 31.95 -7.70 -19.64
N ASP A 134 32.27 -6.97 -20.71
CA ASP A 134 32.21 -5.50 -20.74
C ASP A 134 30.78 -4.97 -20.54
N VAL A 135 29.75 -5.74 -20.84
CA VAL A 135 28.34 -5.41 -20.58
C VAL A 135 27.93 -5.86 -19.20
N TYR A 136 28.11 -7.12 -18.85
CA TYR A 136 27.47 -7.75 -17.68
C TYR A 136 28.32 -7.73 -16.40
N SER A 137 29.63 -7.41 -16.50
CA SER A 137 30.58 -7.41 -15.37
C SER A 137 31.35 -6.08 -15.26
N SER A 138 30.75 -4.97 -15.73
CA SER A 138 31.35 -3.63 -15.65
C SER A 138 30.97 -2.92 -14.33
N THR A 139 30.53 -1.68 -14.42
CA THR A 139 29.93 -0.87 -13.33
C THR A 139 28.40 -1.05 -13.27
N THR A 140 27.86 -1.90 -14.11
CA THR A 140 26.46 -2.29 -14.17
C THR A 140 26.36 -3.81 -14.08
N GLY A 141 25.51 -4.30 -13.22
CA GLY A 141 25.19 -5.72 -13.06
C GLY A 141 23.73 -6.00 -13.40
N TYR A 142 23.48 -6.74 -14.48
CA TYR A 142 22.13 -7.10 -14.91
C TYR A 142 21.70 -8.41 -14.25
N ASP A 143 20.67 -8.36 -13.43
CA ASP A 143 20.12 -9.52 -12.69
C ASP A 143 18.66 -9.78 -13.07
N TYR A 144 18.44 -10.40 -14.23
CA TYR A 144 17.10 -10.77 -14.72
C TYR A 144 17.01 -12.23 -15.21
N GLY A 145 18.01 -13.04 -14.95
CA GLY A 145 18.00 -14.47 -15.29
C GLY A 145 16.90 -15.29 -14.61
N HIS A 146 16.26 -14.74 -13.58
CA HIS A 146 15.15 -15.33 -12.84
C HIS A 146 13.78 -15.07 -13.48
N LEU A 147 13.67 -14.21 -14.49
CA LEU A 147 12.41 -13.94 -15.22
C LEU A 147 11.97 -15.20 -15.96
N ARG A 148 10.66 -15.44 -15.99
CA ARG A 148 10.09 -16.61 -16.68
C ARG A 148 9.75 -16.34 -18.13
N ASP A 149 9.31 -15.11 -18.41
CA ASP A 149 8.88 -14.71 -19.74
C ASP A 149 10.10 -14.61 -20.68
N PRO A 150 10.17 -15.39 -21.77
CA PRO A 150 11.27 -15.33 -22.72
C PRO A 150 11.30 -14.03 -23.52
N GLU A 151 10.16 -13.38 -23.75
CA GLU A 151 10.07 -12.11 -24.48
C GLU A 151 10.70 -10.99 -23.67
N GLU A 152 10.39 -10.88 -22.38
CA GLU A 152 11.03 -9.93 -21.47
C GLU A 152 12.54 -10.12 -21.38
N ARG A 153 13.00 -11.38 -21.23
CA ARG A 153 14.44 -11.66 -21.18
C ARG A 153 15.15 -11.32 -22.50
N HIS A 154 14.52 -11.63 -23.62
CA HIS A 154 15.08 -11.32 -24.93
C HIS A 154 15.21 -9.81 -25.12
N TRP A 155 14.15 -9.06 -24.79
CA TRP A 155 14.14 -7.60 -24.86
C TRP A 155 15.25 -6.97 -24.01
N LEU A 156 15.41 -7.45 -22.76
CA LEU A 156 16.44 -6.98 -21.84
C LEU A 156 17.86 -7.32 -22.33
N HIS A 157 18.08 -8.54 -22.86
CA HIS A 157 19.36 -8.93 -23.45
C HIS A 157 19.68 -8.04 -24.66
N GLU A 158 18.72 -7.84 -25.55
CA GLU A 158 18.90 -6.99 -26.72
C GLU A 158 19.23 -5.55 -26.31
N ALA A 159 18.51 -4.99 -25.35
CA ALA A 159 18.73 -3.63 -24.87
C ALA A 159 20.12 -3.45 -24.24
N ALA A 160 20.58 -4.40 -23.42
CA ALA A 160 21.89 -4.38 -22.79
C ALA A 160 23.02 -4.58 -23.81
N GLU A 161 22.93 -5.62 -24.64
CA GLU A 161 24.00 -6.03 -25.57
C GLU A 161 24.15 -5.07 -26.76
N SER A 162 23.06 -4.42 -27.22
CA SER A 162 23.12 -3.38 -28.24
C SER A 162 23.48 -2.00 -27.66
N ARG A 163 23.58 -1.87 -26.35
CA ARG A 163 23.76 -0.60 -25.64
C ARG A 163 22.73 0.43 -26.10
N ARG A 164 21.46 0.02 -26.24
CA ARG A 164 20.36 0.83 -26.79
C ARG A 164 20.26 2.21 -26.15
N PHE A 165 20.45 2.32 -24.84
CA PHE A 165 20.31 3.53 -24.05
C PHE A 165 21.61 4.36 -23.93
N ARG A 166 22.70 3.89 -24.53
CA ARG A 166 23.98 4.62 -24.75
C ARG A 166 24.11 5.05 -26.23
N ASN A 167 22.99 5.25 -26.91
CA ASN A 167 23.01 5.57 -28.34
C ASN A 167 23.77 6.89 -28.60
N PRO A 168 24.71 6.90 -29.59
CA PRO A 168 25.40 8.13 -29.99
C PRO A 168 24.46 9.25 -30.47
N ASN A 169 23.24 8.93 -30.91
CA ASN A 169 22.27 9.88 -31.40
C ASN A 169 21.42 10.53 -30.25
N ASP A 170 21.52 9.99 -29.04
CA ASP A 170 20.91 10.52 -27.83
C ASP A 170 21.92 10.42 -26.68
N PRO A 171 23.03 11.17 -26.74
CA PRO A 171 24.07 11.13 -25.74
C PRO A 171 23.59 11.73 -24.42
N VAL A 172 24.17 11.25 -23.32
CA VAL A 172 24.02 11.96 -22.03
C VAL A 172 24.61 13.34 -22.18
N ASP A 173 23.81 14.38 -21.89
CA ASP A 173 24.28 15.75 -21.87
C ASP A 173 25.26 15.93 -20.67
N ALA A 174 26.53 15.86 -21.01
CA ALA A 174 27.59 15.76 -20.02
C ALA A 174 27.77 17.05 -19.18
N GLU A 175 27.55 18.21 -19.78
CA GLU A 175 27.64 19.50 -19.09
C GLU A 175 26.41 19.74 -18.20
N SER A 176 25.22 19.49 -18.69
CA SER A 176 23.99 19.55 -17.87
C SER A 176 24.01 18.58 -16.70
N LEU A 177 24.61 17.39 -16.88
CA LEU A 177 24.78 16.42 -15.79
C LEU A 177 25.76 16.95 -14.73
N LEU A 178 26.88 17.58 -15.14
CA LEU A 178 27.81 18.25 -14.22
C LEU A 178 27.12 19.37 -13.45
N GLU A 179 26.34 20.17 -14.15
CA GLU A 179 25.58 21.24 -13.52
C GLU A 179 24.59 20.70 -12.48
N ARG A 180 23.87 19.62 -12.79
CA ARG A 180 22.94 18.99 -11.86
C ARG A 180 23.66 18.42 -10.63
N LEU A 181 24.76 17.72 -10.81
CA LEU A 181 25.56 17.20 -9.70
C LEU A 181 26.12 18.33 -8.83
N THR A 182 26.52 19.44 -9.46
CA THR A 182 26.97 20.64 -8.72
C THR A 182 25.82 21.24 -7.89
N GLN A 183 24.60 21.31 -8.42
CA GLN A 183 23.42 21.77 -7.66
C GLN A 183 23.18 20.91 -6.42
N VAL A 184 23.24 19.59 -6.56
CA VAL A 184 23.01 18.62 -5.49
C VAL A 184 24.06 18.78 -4.39
N GLU A 185 25.34 18.76 -4.75
CA GLU A 185 26.45 18.84 -3.81
C GLU A 185 26.54 20.23 -3.12
N ALA A 186 26.41 21.32 -3.88
CA ALA A 186 26.41 22.66 -3.33
C ALA A 186 25.29 22.88 -2.30
N PHE A 187 24.11 22.32 -2.55
CA PHE A 187 22.99 22.40 -1.61
C PHE A 187 23.30 21.67 -0.29
N GLU A 188 23.87 20.46 -0.36
CA GLU A 188 24.28 19.70 0.84
C GLU A 188 25.37 20.44 1.63
N HIS A 189 26.42 20.91 0.95
CA HIS A 189 27.51 21.67 1.56
C HIS A 189 27.01 22.97 2.17
N PHE A 190 26.10 23.68 1.50
CA PHE A 190 25.50 24.90 2.02
C PHE A 190 24.73 24.68 3.31
N LEU A 191 23.86 23.64 3.33
CA LEU A 191 23.10 23.28 4.53
C LEU A 191 24.02 22.86 5.68
N HIS A 192 25.06 22.07 5.40
CA HIS A 192 26.03 21.61 6.39
C HIS A 192 26.74 22.79 7.06
N ARG A 193 27.23 23.74 6.26
CA ARG A 193 27.96 24.91 6.74
C ARG A 193 27.06 25.92 7.45
N THR A 194 25.84 26.13 6.95
CA THR A 194 24.98 27.23 7.39
C THR A 194 24.15 26.84 8.63
N PHE A 195 23.79 25.58 8.78
CA PHE A 195 22.93 25.10 9.86
C PHE A 195 23.55 23.94 10.65
N PRO A 196 24.74 24.13 11.26
CA PRO A 196 25.38 23.10 12.05
C PRO A 196 24.46 22.66 13.19
N GLY A 197 24.37 21.35 13.43
CA GLY A 197 23.54 20.75 14.48
C GLY A 197 22.02 20.69 14.19
N LYS A 198 21.58 21.15 13.03
CA LYS A 198 20.18 20.97 12.59
C LYS A 198 20.02 19.65 11.85
N THR A 199 19.18 18.76 12.33
CA THR A 199 18.97 17.42 11.75
C THR A 199 18.67 17.49 10.26
N ARG A 200 19.47 16.77 9.48
CA ARG A 200 19.34 16.49 8.07
C ARG A 200 19.91 15.11 7.72
N PHE A 201 19.58 14.59 6.56
CA PHE A 201 20.02 13.27 6.08
C PHE A 201 20.62 13.45 4.67
N SER A 202 21.94 13.64 4.61
CA SER A 202 22.64 13.91 3.37
C SER A 202 22.54 12.76 2.36
N ILE A 203 22.45 13.14 1.07
CA ILE A 203 22.46 12.22 -0.06
C ILE A 203 23.87 11.82 -0.48
N GLU A 204 24.90 12.59 -0.08
CA GLU A 204 26.27 12.44 -0.61
C GLU A 204 26.78 10.99 -0.54
N GLY A 205 27.29 10.54 -1.69
CA GLY A 205 27.62 9.13 -2.00
C GLY A 205 26.55 8.39 -2.76
N LEU A 206 25.36 9.01 -2.98
CA LEU A 206 24.23 8.52 -3.78
C LEU A 206 23.66 9.68 -4.65
N ASP A 207 24.46 10.68 -4.96
CA ASP A 207 24.04 11.93 -5.62
C ASP A 207 23.37 11.68 -6.97
N MET A 208 23.72 10.60 -7.65
CA MET A 208 23.12 10.18 -8.92
C MET A 208 21.64 9.85 -8.82
N LEU A 209 21.08 9.73 -7.60
CA LEU A 209 19.63 9.57 -7.42
C LEU A 209 18.84 10.74 -8.05
N ILE A 210 19.34 11.98 -7.95
CA ILE A 210 18.65 13.14 -8.52
C ILE A 210 18.68 13.13 -10.06
N PRO A 211 19.82 12.93 -10.74
CA PRO A 211 19.84 12.73 -12.19
C PRO A 211 18.99 11.56 -12.69
N ILE A 212 18.96 10.43 -11.98
CA ILE A 212 18.07 9.30 -12.31
C ILE A 212 16.61 9.75 -12.28
N LEU A 213 16.19 10.50 -11.26
CA LEU A 213 14.82 11.02 -11.18
C LEU A 213 14.52 12.04 -12.29
N ASP A 214 15.48 12.88 -12.66
CA ASP A 214 15.32 13.81 -13.80
C ASP A 214 15.04 13.03 -15.09
N GLU A 215 15.80 11.96 -15.38
CA GLU A 215 15.58 11.09 -16.56
C GLU A 215 14.20 10.42 -16.53
N LEU A 216 13.80 9.85 -15.39
CA LEU A 216 12.50 9.20 -15.26
C LEU A 216 11.34 10.18 -15.44
N VAL A 217 11.46 11.40 -14.88
CA VAL A 217 10.46 12.46 -15.06
C VAL A 217 10.44 12.97 -16.51
N GLY A 218 11.60 13.10 -17.13
CA GLY A 218 11.74 13.45 -18.56
C GLY A 218 11.05 12.42 -19.45
N GLY A 219 11.36 11.14 -19.29
CA GLY A 219 10.71 10.05 -20.01
C GLY A 219 9.20 10.00 -19.79
N ALA A 220 8.75 10.23 -18.55
CA ALA A 220 7.33 10.31 -18.22
C ALA A 220 6.63 11.48 -18.97
N ALA A 221 7.29 12.64 -19.05
CA ALA A 221 6.75 13.79 -19.79
C ALA A 221 6.66 13.51 -21.29
N GLU A 222 7.66 12.89 -21.89
CA GLU A 222 7.68 12.48 -23.30
C GLU A 222 6.63 11.43 -23.63
N ALA A 223 6.39 10.49 -22.72
CA ALA A 223 5.37 9.46 -22.84
C ALA A 223 3.94 9.96 -22.51
N ASN A 224 3.77 11.26 -22.21
CA ASN A 224 2.48 11.87 -21.83
C ASN A 224 1.85 11.28 -20.56
N VAL A 225 2.66 10.79 -19.62
CA VAL A 225 2.22 10.44 -18.27
C VAL A 225 1.65 11.68 -17.60
N ARG A 226 0.52 11.54 -16.89
CA ARG A 226 -0.17 12.67 -16.24
C ARG A 226 0.30 12.89 -14.80
N ASN A 227 0.66 11.81 -14.10
CA ASN A 227 1.00 11.85 -12.69
C ASN A 227 2.26 11.01 -12.42
N VAL A 228 3.28 11.62 -11.85
CA VAL A 228 4.43 10.95 -11.25
C VAL A 228 4.27 11.00 -9.74
N LEU A 229 4.24 9.85 -9.08
CA LEU A 229 4.03 9.72 -7.63
C LEU A 229 5.33 9.19 -7.00
N ILE A 230 5.96 9.97 -6.10
CA ILE A 230 7.25 9.61 -5.51
C ILE A 230 7.06 9.27 -4.03
N GLY A 231 7.38 8.03 -3.65
CA GLY A 231 7.48 7.59 -2.26
C GLY A 231 8.92 7.48 -1.81
N MET A 232 9.28 8.05 -0.67
CA MET A 232 10.64 7.95 -0.17
C MET A 232 10.75 8.23 1.32
N ALA A 233 11.78 7.68 1.96
CA ALA A 233 12.17 8.02 3.32
C ALA A 233 12.87 9.41 3.40
N HIS A 234 13.53 9.68 4.51
CA HIS A 234 14.14 10.98 4.83
C HIS A 234 15.43 11.31 4.03
N ARG A 235 16.22 10.27 3.65
CA ARG A 235 17.49 10.50 2.92
C ARG A 235 17.21 11.01 1.51
N ALA A 236 17.95 12.01 1.09
CA ALA A 236 17.76 12.73 -0.17
C ALA A 236 16.48 13.57 -0.27
N ARG A 237 15.53 13.49 0.68
CA ARG A 237 14.21 14.13 0.56
C ARG A 237 14.31 15.65 0.32
N LEU A 238 15.21 16.34 1.02
CA LEU A 238 15.42 17.79 0.82
C LEU A 238 15.93 18.10 -0.59
N ASN A 239 16.80 17.27 -1.14
CA ASN A 239 17.27 17.38 -2.52
C ASN A 239 16.15 17.14 -3.54
N VAL A 240 15.31 16.13 -3.32
CA VAL A 240 14.12 15.85 -4.17
C VAL A 240 13.14 17.02 -4.10
N LEU A 241 12.86 17.57 -2.90
CA LEU A 241 12.05 18.78 -2.75
C LEU A 241 12.60 19.95 -3.54
N ALA A 242 13.91 20.23 -3.43
CA ALA A 242 14.58 21.36 -4.08
C ALA A 242 14.67 21.18 -5.61
N HIS A 243 15.13 20.01 -6.07
CA HIS A 243 15.57 19.84 -7.46
C HIS A 243 14.53 19.18 -8.37
N ILE A 244 13.74 18.23 -7.85
CA ILE A 244 12.69 17.55 -8.64
C ILE A 244 11.36 18.29 -8.50
N LEU A 245 10.94 18.60 -7.27
CA LEU A 245 9.67 19.28 -6.99
C LEU A 245 9.80 20.81 -7.11
N LYS A 246 11.02 21.33 -7.27
CA LYS A 246 11.31 22.76 -7.44
C LYS A 246 10.75 23.62 -6.32
N LYS A 247 10.74 23.10 -5.08
CA LYS A 247 10.40 23.90 -3.91
C LYS A 247 11.45 25.01 -3.76
N PRO A 248 11.04 26.29 -3.62
CA PRO A 248 12.00 27.40 -3.53
C PRO A 248 13.01 27.20 -2.40
N TYR A 249 14.29 27.49 -2.65
CA TYR A 249 15.32 27.38 -1.62
C TYR A 249 14.99 28.24 -0.39
N ALA A 250 14.41 29.43 -0.58
CA ALA A 250 13.99 30.29 0.52
C ALA A 250 13.03 29.56 1.48
N GLU A 251 12.01 28.85 0.97
CA GLU A 251 11.07 28.09 1.80
C GLU A 251 11.76 26.97 2.57
N ILE A 252 12.66 26.21 1.92
CA ILE A 252 13.43 25.15 2.58
C ILE A 252 14.35 25.72 3.67
N LEU A 253 15.07 26.81 3.38
CA LEU A 253 15.98 27.46 4.32
C LEU A 253 15.23 28.11 5.49
N ALA A 254 14.02 28.62 5.24
CA ALA A 254 13.15 29.16 6.26
C ALA A 254 12.76 28.10 7.30
N ILE A 255 12.45 26.86 6.87
CA ILE A 255 12.15 25.74 7.76
C ILE A 255 13.36 25.42 8.67
N PHE A 256 14.60 25.56 8.17
CA PHE A 256 15.79 25.37 9.00
C PHE A 256 15.97 26.46 10.08
N LYS A 257 15.53 27.70 9.81
CA LYS A 257 15.55 28.77 10.82
C LYS A 257 14.52 28.57 11.92
N ASP A 258 13.44 27.83 11.63
CA ASP A 258 12.40 27.43 12.57
C ASP A 258 11.96 28.59 13.51
N PRO A 259 11.45 29.69 12.97
CA PRO A 259 11.02 30.81 13.79
C PRO A 259 9.74 30.44 14.55
N VAL A 260 9.78 30.58 15.87
CA VAL A 260 8.59 30.42 16.71
C VAL A 260 7.63 31.57 16.40
N GLN A 261 6.61 31.31 15.58
CA GLN A 261 5.55 32.26 15.33
C GLN A 261 4.26 31.84 16.01
N ALA A 262 3.77 32.66 16.89
CA ALA A 262 2.52 32.47 17.63
C ALA A 262 1.26 32.41 16.71
N ARG A 263 1.38 32.70 15.42
CA ARG A 263 0.26 32.69 14.45
C ARG A 263 0.10 31.36 13.71
N SER A 264 1.07 30.45 13.74
CA SER A 264 0.99 29.18 13.05
C SER A 264 0.34 28.05 13.85
N PHE A 265 0.06 28.27 15.13
CA PHE A 265 -0.58 27.26 15.98
C PHE A 265 -2.08 27.52 16.05
N ARG A 266 -2.84 26.70 15.29
CA ARG A 266 -4.32 26.65 15.38
C ARG A 266 -4.70 25.52 16.34
N GLU A 267 -4.68 25.80 17.66
CA GLU A 267 -5.07 24.84 18.70
C GLU A 267 -6.50 24.29 18.50
N ASP A 268 -7.40 25.09 17.92
CA ASP A 268 -8.77 24.71 17.60
C ASP A 268 -8.88 23.62 16.49
N LEU A 269 -7.83 23.41 15.70
CA LEU A 269 -7.75 22.39 14.65
C LEU A 269 -6.78 21.25 14.97
N GLY A 270 -6.10 21.30 16.13
CA GLY A 270 -5.07 20.32 16.52
C GLY A 270 -3.85 20.31 15.58
N TRP A 271 -3.58 21.44 14.90
CA TRP A 271 -2.43 21.53 13.97
C TRP A 271 -1.12 21.48 14.73
N THR A 272 -0.32 20.42 14.46
CA THR A 272 1.00 20.23 15.08
C THR A 272 2.14 20.48 14.10
N GLY A 273 1.88 20.36 12.78
CA GLY A 273 2.92 20.31 11.76
C GLY A 273 3.80 19.06 11.88
N ASP A 274 4.81 18.97 11.03
CA ASP A 274 5.77 17.86 11.03
C ASP A 274 7.19 18.38 10.76
N VAL A 275 8.19 17.51 10.97
CA VAL A 275 9.59 17.82 10.74
C VAL A 275 9.91 17.95 9.24
N LYS A 276 10.88 18.80 8.90
CA LYS A 276 11.23 19.17 7.53
C LYS A 276 11.54 18.01 6.58
N TYR A 277 12.06 16.92 7.10
CA TYR A 277 12.43 15.73 6.33
C TYR A 277 11.28 14.70 6.19
N HIS A 278 10.05 15.08 6.58
CA HIS A 278 8.80 14.33 6.33
C HIS A 278 7.87 15.05 5.34
N LEU A 279 8.14 16.31 5.02
CA LEU A 279 7.26 17.15 4.21
C LEU A 279 7.03 16.57 2.81
N GLY A 280 5.79 16.66 2.35
CA GLY A 280 5.40 16.42 0.96
C GLY A 280 5.46 17.69 0.12
N ALA A 281 5.31 17.52 -1.17
CA ALA A 281 5.14 18.63 -2.12
C ALA A 281 4.51 18.14 -3.42
N GLN A 282 3.94 19.08 -4.17
CA GLN A 282 3.41 18.85 -5.50
C GLN A 282 3.94 19.90 -6.47
N ARG A 283 4.27 19.47 -7.69
CA ARG A 283 4.70 20.33 -8.78
C ARG A 283 3.90 20.03 -10.03
N ALA A 284 3.26 21.04 -10.61
CA ALA A 284 2.61 20.95 -11.90
C ALA A 284 3.53 21.51 -13.01
N ILE A 285 3.76 20.73 -14.04
CA ILE A 285 4.50 21.11 -15.25
C ILE A 285 3.47 21.40 -16.34
N LYS A 286 3.50 22.61 -16.90
CA LYS A 286 2.54 23.03 -17.94
C LYS A 286 3.06 22.64 -19.32
N GLY A 287 2.23 21.95 -20.10
CA GLY A 287 2.38 21.76 -21.54
C GLY A 287 1.52 22.77 -22.29
N GLY A 288 2.09 23.93 -22.66
CA GLY A 288 1.32 25.02 -23.24
C GLY A 288 0.41 25.71 -22.21
N GLN A 289 -0.90 25.75 -22.45
CA GLN A 289 -1.89 26.37 -21.51
C GLN A 289 -2.44 25.37 -20.47
N GLU A 290 -2.25 24.08 -20.69
CA GLU A 290 -2.76 23.02 -19.80
C GLU A 290 -1.65 22.44 -18.94
N VAL A 291 -2.03 21.82 -17.80
CA VAL A 291 -1.12 21.03 -16.98
C VAL A 291 -0.86 19.69 -17.69
N GLY A 292 0.38 19.50 -18.14
CA GLY A 292 0.81 18.27 -18.82
C GLY A 292 1.14 17.14 -17.87
N LEU A 293 1.89 17.44 -16.79
CA LEU A 293 2.39 16.47 -15.82
C LEU A 293 2.32 17.05 -14.41
N VAL A 294 1.88 16.23 -13.45
CA VAL A 294 1.90 16.54 -12.02
C VAL A 294 2.86 15.57 -11.33
N ILE A 295 3.82 16.11 -10.59
CA ILE A 295 4.71 15.32 -9.74
C ILE A 295 4.26 15.52 -8.30
N THR A 296 3.96 14.44 -7.60
CA THR A 296 3.50 14.48 -6.21
C THR A 296 4.39 13.58 -5.35
N MET A 297 4.86 14.12 -4.23
CA MET A 297 5.52 13.35 -3.18
C MET A 297 4.69 13.54 -1.91
N PRO A 298 3.95 12.53 -1.43
CA PRO A 298 3.20 12.65 -0.19
C PRO A 298 4.14 12.79 1.00
N PRO A 299 3.71 13.46 2.08
CA PRO A 299 4.43 13.41 3.34
C PRO A 299 4.37 12.01 3.93
N ASN A 300 5.35 11.66 4.76
CA ASN A 300 5.37 10.38 5.46
C ASN A 300 6.15 10.47 6.78
N PRO A 301 5.85 9.58 7.75
CA PRO A 301 6.57 9.53 9.01
C PRO A 301 7.95 8.87 8.86
N SER A 302 8.70 8.79 9.96
CA SER A 302 9.98 8.07 10.02
C SER A 302 9.83 6.54 9.94
N HIS A 303 8.62 5.99 9.90
CA HIS A 303 8.36 4.56 9.72
C HIS A 303 8.73 4.14 8.31
N LEU A 304 9.92 3.59 8.16
CA LEU A 304 10.52 3.25 6.87
C LEU A 304 9.61 2.32 6.07
N GLU A 305 9.50 2.55 4.76
CA GLU A 305 8.74 1.78 3.78
C GLU A 305 7.19 1.85 3.94
N ALA A 306 6.68 2.43 5.03
CA ALA A 306 5.23 2.54 5.24
C ALA A 306 4.53 3.42 4.18
N VAL A 307 5.24 4.32 3.53
CA VAL A 307 4.72 5.15 2.43
C VAL A 307 4.52 4.38 1.11
N ASN A 308 5.15 3.22 0.95
CA ASN A 308 5.12 2.48 -0.32
C ASN A 308 3.70 2.13 -0.76
N PRO A 309 2.89 1.42 0.02
CA PRO A 309 1.53 1.10 -0.38
C PRO A 309 0.65 2.36 -0.52
N VAL A 310 0.95 3.44 0.19
CA VAL A 310 0.24 4.72 0.05
C VAL A 310 0.43 5.29 -1.36
N VAL A 311 1.66 5.31 -1.86
CA VAL A 311 1.98 5.79 -3.21
C VAL A 311 1.38 4.89 -4.29
N GLU A 312 1.39 3.57 -4.10
CA GLU A 312 0.72 2.62 -4.99
C GLU A 312 -0.79 2.90 -5.07
N GLY A 313 -1.44 3.13 -3.93
CA GLY A 313 -2.85 3.49 -3.86
C GLY A 313 -3.15 4.83 -4.57
N MET A 314 -2.31 5.84 -4.36
CA MET A 314 -2.40 7.13 -5.05
C MET A 314 -2.25 6.96 -6.57
N ALA A 315 -1.28 6.17 -7.03
CA ALA A 315 -1.05 5.92 -8.45
C ALA A 315 -2.23 5.18 -9.08
N ARG A 316 -2.76 4.15 -8.42
CA ARG A 316 -3.95 3.44 -8.87
C ARG A 316 -5.15 4.38 -8.99
N ALA A 317 -5.39 5.22 -8.00
CA ALA A 317 -6.51 6.17 -8.01
C ALA A 317 -6.39 7.17 -9.16
N ALA A 318 -5.21 7.78 -9.38
CA ALA A 318 -4.96 8.76 -10.41
C ALA A 318 -5.09 8.19 -11.84
N GLY A 319 -4.76 6.90 -12.02
CA GLY A 319 -4.90 6.18 -13.29
C GLY A 319 -6.32 5.65 -13.56
N THR A 320 -7.23 5.72 -12.58
CA THR A 320 -8.55 5.09 -12.69
C THR A 320 -9.65 6.08 -13.07
N VAL A 321 -10.40 5.77 -14.11
CA VAL A 321 -11.58 6.53 -14.56
C VAL A 321 -12.85 5.90 -14.00
N VAL A 322 -13.70 6.72 -13.35
CA VAL A 322 -14.88 6.26 -12.58
C VAL A 322 -16.16 6.99 -12.91
N ASP A 323 -16.17 7.88 -13.90
CA ASP A 323 -17.27 8.78 -14.28
C ASP A 323 -18.41 8.10 -15.07
N ARG A 324 -18.40 6.77 -15.15
CA ARG A 324 -19.37 5.95 -15.85
C ARG A 324 -19.82 4.78 -15.00
N LYS A 325 -21.04 4.31 -15.22
CA LYS A 325 -21.53 3.07 -14.62
C LYS A 325 -20.70 1.86 -15.07
N GLY A 326 -20.68 0.84 -14.26
CA GLY A 326 -19.94 -0.40 -14.52
C GLY A 326 -18.67 -0.53 -13.70
N PRO A 327 -17.75 -1.40 -14.10
CA PRO A 327 -16.43 -1.46 -13.50
C PRO A 327 -15.62 -0.21 -13.86
N PRO A 328 -14.71 0.25 -12.99
CA PRO A 328 -13.80 1.32 -13.31
C PRO A 328 -12.85 0.93 -14.45
N GLN A 329 -12.30 1.91 -15.13
CA GLN A 329 -11.29 1.69 -16.17
C GLN A 329 -9.94 2.22 -15.68
N PHE A 330 -9.00 1.34 -15.50
CA PHE A 330 -7.63 1.69 -15.14
C PHE A 330 -6.77 1.82 -16.41
N ASP A 331 -6.06 2.94 -16.52
CA ASP A 331 -5.13 3.24 -17.59
C ASP A 331 -3.70 3.35 -17.00
N PRO A 332 -2.86 2.31 -17.17
CA PRO A 332 -1.52 2.26 -16.61
C PRO A 332 -0.58 3.31 -17.21
N THR A 333 -0.90 3.87 -18.37
CA THR A 333 -0.05 4.87 -19.03
C THR A 333 -0.17 6.26 -18.41
N ARG A 334 -1.19 6.50 -17.60
CA ARG A 334 -1.45 7.82 -16.99
C ARG A 334 -0.60 8.13 -15.77
N THR A 335 -0.03 7.12 -15.14
CA THR A 335 0.70 7.28 -13.88
C THR A 335 2.05 6.58 -13.90
N LEU A 336 3.00 7.14 -13.18
CA LEU A 336 4.30 6.52 -12.92
C LEU A 336 4.59 6.60 -11.41
N PRO A 337 4.39 5.53 -10.66
CA PRO A 337 4.89 5.44 -9.30
C PRO A 337 6.40 5.18 -9.28
N ILE A 338 7.10 5.89 -8.39
CA ILE A 338 8.54 5.73 -8.13
C ILE A 338 8.70 5.58 -6.62
N LEU A 339 9.27 4.46 -6.17
CA LEU A 339 9.53 4.19 -4.77
C LEU A 339 11.04 4.14 -4.51
N ILE A 340 11.50 5.00 -3.58
CA ILE A 340 12.91 5.11 -3.21
C ILE A 340 13.08 4.50 -1.83
N HIS A 341 13.83 3.42 -1.76
CA HIS A 341 14.04 2.57 -0.59
C HIS A 341 15.41 2.77 0.03
N GLY A 342 15.53 2.55 1.33
CA GLY A 342 16.82 2.28 1.95
C GLY A 342 17.16 0.78 1.88
N ASP A 343 18.41 0.43 1.66
CA ASP A 343 18.90 -0.93 1.52
C ASP A 343 18.56 -1.85 2.70
N ALA A 344 18.81 -1.39 3.92
CA ALA A 344 18.47 -2.13 5.14
C ALA A 344 16.95 -2.25 5.34
N ALA A 345 16.19 -1.22 4.95
CA ALA A 345 14.74 -1.21 5.08
C ALA A 345 14.08 -2.10 4.01
N PHE A 346 14.54 -2.05 2.77
CA PHE A 346 14.00 -2.89 1.69
C PHE A 346 14.10 -4.38 2.00
N SER A 347 15.23 -4.81 2.54
CA SER A 347 15.44 -6.21 2.92
C SER A 347 14.75 -6.61 4.22
N GLY A 348 14.48 -5.67 5.13
CA GLY A 348 14.04 -5.95 6.50
C GLY A 348 12.57 -5.69 6.81
N GLN A 349 11.93 -4.74 6.13
CA GLN A 349 10.55 -4.34 6.42
C GLN A 349 9.53 -5.22 5.69
N GLY A 350 8.62 -5.87 6.44
CA GLY A 350 7.61 -6.76 5.86
C GLY A 350 6.68 -6.07 4.84
N VAL A 351 6.38 -4.79 5.06
CA VAL A 351 5.53 -4.00 4.15
C VAL A 351 6.11 -3.89 2.73
N VAL A 352 7.41 -4.07 2.53
CA VAL A 352 8.04 -4.13 1.20
C VAL A 352 7.54 -5.35 0.43
N ALA A 353 7.57 -6.53 1.05
CA ALA A 353 7.07 -7.76 0.43
C ALA A 353 5.57 -7.69 0.14
N GLU A 354 4.81 -7.08 1.05
CA GLU A 354 3.38 -6.86 0.88
C GLU A 354 3.10 -5.93 -0.31
N THR A 355 3.85 -4.84 -0.45
CA THR A 355 3.73 -3.89 -1.57
C THR A 355 4.13 -4.53 -2.90
N LEU A 356 5.27 -5.24 -2.95
CA LEU A 356 5.69 -5.97 -4.14
C LEU A 356 4.66 -7.03 -4.59
N ASN A 357 3.86 -7.56 -3.67
CA ASN A 357 2.79 -8.48 -4.01
C ASN A 357 1.64 -7.83 -4.77
N PHE A 358 1.45 -6.51 -4.70
CA PHE A 358 0.41 -5.79 -5.43
C PHE A 358 0.60 -5.78 -6.95
N TYR A 359 1.81 -5.86 -7.38
CA TYR A 359 2.29 -5.60 -8.73
C TYR A 359 1.48 -6.25 -9.87
N ARG A 360 0.89 -7.42 -9.67
CA ARG A 360 0.09 -8.14 -10.68
C ARG A 360 -1.33 -8.44 -10.24
N LEU A 361 -1.78 -7.90 -9.11
CA LEU A 361 -3.13 -8.14 -8.64
C LEU A 361 -4.13 -7.21 -9.35
N PRO A 362 -5.25 -7.74 -9.84
CA PRO A 362 -6.20 -6.96 -10.66
C PRO A 362 -6.70 -5.68 -9.98
N GLY A 363 -6.92 -5.72 -8.65
CA GLY A 363 -7.41 -4.58 -7.87
C GLY A 363 -6.31 -3.61 -7.40
N TYR A 364 -5.03 -3.95 -7.54
CA TYR A 364 -3.92 -3.25 -6.90
C TYR A 364 -2.78 -2.84 -7.85
N GLY A 365 -2.60 -3.53 -8.95
CA GLY A 365 -1.55 -3.23 -9.92
C GLY A 365 -1.64 -1.80 -10.47
N THR A 366 -0.49 -1.14 -10.64
CA THR A 366 -0.35 0.26 -11.06
C THR A 366 0.19 0.41 -12.48
N GLY A 367 0.38 -0.70 -13.20
CA GLY A 367 1.00 -0.70 -14.53
C GLY A 367 2.53 -0.55 -14.47
N GLY A 368 3.12 -0.95 -13.36
CA GLY A 368 4.55 -0.97 -13.12
C GLY A 368 5.06 0.21 -12.31
N THR A 369 5.76 -0.13 -11.23
CA THR A 369 6.45 0.79 -10.33
C THR A 369 7.95 0.71 -10.56
N ILE A 370 8.62 1.86 -10.61
CA ILE A 370 10.08 1.90 -10.61
C ILE A 370 10.56 2.01 -9.17
N HIS A 371 11.22 0.96 -8.70
CA HIS A 371 11.85 0.91 -7.39
C HIS A 371 13.31 1.32 -7.49
N ILE A 372 13.77 2.23 -6.64
CA ILE A 372 15.18 2.63 -6.57
C ILE A 372 15.65 2.35 -5.15
N ILE A 373 16.59 1.42 -5.01
CA ILE A 373 17.23 1.17 -3.73
C ILE A 373 18.44 2.09 -3.62
N ALA A 374 18.37 3.08 -2.72
CA ALA A 374 19.48 3.96 -2.36
C ALA A 374 20.43 3.19 -1.43
N ASP A 375 21.20 2.25 -2.00
CA ASP A 375 22.06 1.29 -1.26
C ASP A 375 23.37 1.97 -0.83
N ASN A 376 23.38 2.47 0.40
CA ASN A 376 24.59 3.01 1.01
C ASN A 376 25.35 2.00 1.86
N GLN A 377 24.95 0.75 1.88
CA GLN A 377 25.59 -0.40 2.50
C GLN A 377 25.72 -0.29 4.04
N LEU A 378 24.82 0.51 4.67
CA LEU A 378 24.88 0.75 6.12
C LEU A 378 23.51 1.10 6.70
N GLY A 379 22.98 0.29 7.60
CA GLY A 379 21.71 0.52 8.30
C GLY A 379 21.92 1.33 9.57
N TYR A 380 21.93 2.67 9.52
CA TYR A 380 22.33 3.55 10.61
C TYR A 380 23.77 3.28 11.02
N THR A 381 23.99 2.41 12.02
CA THR A 381 25.32 1.90 12.47
C THR A 381 25.49 0.39 12.21
N THR A 382 24.46 -0.27 11.67
CA THR A 382 24.43 -1.71 11.47
C THR A 382 25.05 -2.09 10.13
N ALA A 383 26.05 -2.95 10.15
CA ALA A 383 26.74 -3.41 8.95
C ALA A 383 25.86 -4.38 8.13
N VAL A 384 26.17 -4.52 6.84
CA VAL A 384 25.44 -5.40 5.91
C VAL A 384 25.26 -6.82 6.45
N ALA A 385 26.32 -7.40 7.03
CA ALA A 385 26.30 -8.76 7.57
C ALA A 385 25.32 -8.96 8.75
N ASP A 386 24.89 -7.87 9.39
CA ASP A 386 24.01 -7.91 10.57
C ASP A 386 22.55 -7.64 10.20
N TYR A 387 22.26 -6.96 9.05
CA TYR A 387 20.89 -6.63 8.71
C TYR A 387 20.30 -7.41 7.54
N ARG A 388 21.12 -8.08 6.71
CA ARG A 388 20.60 -8.94 5.62
C ARG A 388 21.42 -10.20 5.43
N SER A 389 20.74 -11.28 5.07
CA SER A 389 21.36 -12.57 4.72
C SER A 389 21.55 -12.75 3.21
N SER A 390 20.91 -11.92 2.39
CA SER A 390 21.06 -11.94 0.94
C SER A 390 22.27 -11.14 0.50
N TYR A 391 22.85 -11.50 -0.62
CA TYR A 391 23.99 -10.78 -1.18
C TYR A 391 23.64 -9.34 -1.54
N TYR A 392 22.54 -9.16 -2.28
CA TYR A 392 22.00 -7.83 -2.61
C TYR A 392 20.81 -7.47 -1.73
N ALA A 393 20.62 -6.19 -1.44
CA ALA A 393 19.45 -5.67 -0.77
C ALA A 393 18.16 -5.96 -1.57
N SER A 394 18.26 -5.89 -2.89
CA SER A 394 17.19 -6.14 -3.86
C SER A 394 16.75 -7.61 -3.98
N GLY A 395 17.42 -8.55 -3.32
CA GLY A 395 17.18 -9.99 -3.47
C GLY A 395 15.73 -10.44 -3.29
N LEU A 396 14.94 -9.71 -2.48
CA LEU A 396 13.52 -9.97 -2.26
C LEU A 396 12.70 -9.89 -3.56
N ALA A 397 12.97 -8.93 -4.42
CA ALA A 397 12.24 -8.69 -5.67
C ALA A 397 12.37 -9.84 -6.69
N ARG A 398 13.45 -10.63 -6.62
CA ARG A 398 13.62 -11.82 -7.47
C ARG A 398 12.50 -12.86 -7.29
N GLY A 399 11.95 -12.96 -6.07
CA GLY A 399 10.82 -13.85 -5.78
C GLY A 399 9.56 -13.48 -6.55
N PHE A 400 9.34 -12.19 -6.75
CA PHE A 400 8.21 -11.63 -7.48
C PHE A 400 8.42 -11.59 -9.01
N LYS A 401 9.60 -12.02 -9.50
CA LYS A 401 9.95 -12.00 -10.93
C LYS A 401 10.04 -10.60 -11.51
N ILE A 402 10.56 -9.66 -10.71
CA ILE A 402 10.83 -8.30 -11.12
C ILE A 402 12.29 -8.21 -11.58
N PRO A 403 12.61 -7.62 -12.75
CA PRO A 403 13.99 -7.45 -13.18
C PRO A 403 14.75 -6.47 -12.29
N LEU A 404 16.03 -6.78 -12.09
CA LEU A 404 16.93 -6.03 -11.24
C LEU A 404 18.14 -5.57 -12.06
N VAL A 405 18.55 -4.33 -11.85
CA VAL A 405 19.85 -3.85 -12.37
C VAL A 405 20.57 -3.12 -11.24
N HIS A 406 21.77 -3.60 -10.93
CA HIS A 406 22.67 -2.97 -9.97
C HIS A 406 23.59 -2.00 -10.71
N VAL A 407 23.78 -0.83 -10.17
CA VAL A 407 24.63 0.19 -10.80
C VAL A 407 25.49 0.92 -9.76
N ASN A 408 26.76 1.12 -10.11
CA ASN A 408 27.69 1.90 -9.29
C ASN A 408 27.31 3.39 -9.30
N ALA A 409 27.02 3.96 -8.13
CA ALA A 409 26.61 5.36 -7.99
C ALA A 409 27.68 6.38 -8.41
N ASP A 410 28.94 5.96 -8.54
CA ASP A 410 30.06 6.81 -9.04
C ASP A 410 30.27 6.71 -10.56
N ASP A 411 29.38 6.01 -11.29
CA ASP A 411 29.36 6.00 -12.77
C ASP A 411 28.12 6.74 -13.30
N PRO A 412 28.24 8.06 -13.58
CA PRO A 412 27.10 8.88 -13.98
C PRO A 412 26.44 8.40 -15.28
N VAL A 413 27.24 7.94 -16.26
CA VAL A 413 26.71 7.47 -17.55
C VAL A 413 25.91 6.18 -17.39
N ALA A 414 26.44 5.22 -16.65
CA ALA A 414 25.74 3.97 -16.37
C ALA A 414 24.43 4.21 -15.61
N CYS A 415 24.41 5.12 -14.65
CA CYS A 415 23.20 5.48 -13.89
C CYS A 415 22.08 6.02 -14.79
N ILE A 416 22.42 6.92 -15.74
CA ILE A 416 21.45 7.46 -16.69
C ILE A 416 20.93 6.37 -17.65
N GLU A 417 21.81 5.49 -18.14
CA GLU A 417 21.41 4.37 -19.00
C GLU A 417 20.45 3.41 -18.31
N VAL A 418 20.71 3.11 -17.04
CA VAL A 418 19.83 2.24 -16.24
C VAL A 418 18.49 2.91 -15.99
N ALA A 419 18.43 4.22 -15.75
CA ALA A 419 17.18 4.96 -15.62
C ALA A 419 16.33 4.88 -16.90
N ARG A 420 16.95 5.08 -18.06
CA ARG A 420 16.29 4.96 -19.37
C ARG A 420 15.80 3.54 -19.64
N LEU A 421 16.62 2.54 -19.32
CA LEU A 421 16.24 1.13 -19.44
C LEU A 421 15.01 0.80 -18.58
N ALA A 422 15.02 1.23 -17.31
CA ALA A 422 13.92 0.99 -16.36
C ALA A 422 12.62 1.62 -16.85
N PHE A 423 12.69 2.87 -17.31
CA PHE A 423 11.51 3.54 -17.85
C PHE A 423 10.98 2.86 -19.13
N ALA A 424 11.88 2.52 -20.07
CA ALA A 424 11.50 1.86 -21.32
C ALA A 424 10.89 0.47 -21.08
N TYR A 425 11.47 -0.32 -20.16
CA TYR A 425 10.91 -1.62 -19.76
C TYR A 425 9.50 -1.47 -19.16
N ARG A 426 9.33 -0.53 -18.24
CA ARG A 426 8.03 -0.25 -17.65
C ARG A 426 6.99 0.18 -18.69
N ALA A 427 7.39 1.02 -19.63
CA ALA A 427 6.51 1.48 -20.70
C ALA A 427 6.10 0.35 -21.67
N GLU A 428 7.00 -0.59 -21.95
CA GLU A 428 6.76 -1.72 -22.85
C GLU A 428 5.91 -2.82 -22.20
N PHE A 429 6.22 -3.19 -20.96
CA PHE A 429 5.64 -4.36 -20.32
C PHE A 429 4.61 -4.04 -19.24
N GLU A 430 4.46 -2.78 -18.85
CA GLU A 430 3.58 -2.34 -17.73
C GLU A 430 3.87 -3.11 -16.42
N LYS A 431 5.16 -3.33 -16.14
CA LYS A 431 5.67 -4.14 -15.02
C LYS A 431 6.67 -3.35 -14.18
N ASP A 432 6.83 -3.79 -12.93
CA ASP A 432 7.80 -3.23 -12.01
C ASP A 432 9.24 -3.45 -12.47
N PHE A 433 10.11 -2.54 -12.07
CA PHE A 433 11.55 -2.62 -12.31
C PHE A 433 12.31 -2.12 -11.08
N VAL A 434 13.44 -2.75 -10.75
CA VAL A 434 14.27 -2.34 -9.62
C VAL A 434 15.63 -1.85 -10.09
N ILE A 435 15.99 -0.64 -9.72
CA ILE A 435 17.33 -0.06 -9.80
C ILE A 435 17.98 -0.17 -8.42
N ASP A 436 19.03 -0.93 -8.28
CA ASP A 436 19.84 -1.03 -7.07
C ASP A 436 21.04 -0.10 -7.23
N LEU A 437 20.90 1.15 -6.71
CA LEU A 437 21.92 2.20 -6.81
C LEU A 437 22.92 2.02 -5.68
N MET A 438 24.02 1.32 -5.99
CA MET A 438 25.04 0.97 -5.02
C MET A 438 26.06 2.10 -4.84
N GLY A 439 26.08 2.66 -3.65
CA GLY A 439 26.94 3.77 -3.28
C GLY A 439 27.48 3.64 -1.87
N TYR A 440 27.62 4.76 -1.22
CA TYR A 440 28.06 4.87 0.18
C TYR A 440 27.38 6.06 0.85
N ARG A 441 27.57 6.23 2.13
CA ARG A 441 27.11 7.37 2.90
C ARG A 441 28.31 8.18 3.38
N ARG A 442 28.47 9.42 2.89
CA ARG A 442 29.64 10.23 3.20
C ARG A 442 29.68 10.70 4.65
N TYR A 443 28.56 11.08 5.22
CA TYR A 443 28.45 11.56 6.60
C TYR A 443 27.79 10.53 7.51
N GLY A 444 27.52 10.88 8.76
CA GLY A 444 26.73 10.06 9.67
C GLY A 444 25.31 9.81 9.18
N HIS A 445 24.55 9.04 9.93
CA HIS A 445 23.14 8.80 9.61
C HIS A 445 22.37 10.12 9.47
N ASN A 446 22.62 11.03 10.41
CA ASN A 446 22.17 12.43 10.38
C ASN A 446 23.32 13.33 10.86
N GLU A 447 23.08 14.65 10.90
CA GLU A 447 24.06 15.65 11.29
C GLU A 447 24.68 15.46 12.68
N GLY A 448 23.98 14.82 13.61
CA GLY A 448 24.47 14.59 14.98
C GLY A 448 25.19 13.24 15.17
N ASP A 449 25.31 12.45 14.13
CA ASP A 449 25.91 11.11 14.18
C ASP A 449 27.37 11.13 13.73
N GLU A 450 28.28 10.55 14.56
CA GLU A 450 29.69 10.37 14.21
C GLU A 450 29.95 8.90 13.82
N PRO A 451 29.98 8.61 12.53
CA PRO A 451 30.06 7.24 12.04
C PRO A 451 31.42 6.57 12.30
N GLY A 452 32.46 7.36 12.56
CA GLY A 452 33.79 6.86 12.93
C GLY A 452 33.79 6.06 14.23
N PHE A 453 32.77 6.20 15.08
CA PHE A 453 32.65 5.41 16.32
C PHE A 453 32.41 3.92 16.06
N THR A 454 31.69 3.60 15.01
CA THR A 454 31.30 2.22 14.70
C THR A 454 31.99 1.67 13.46
N GLN A 455 32.28 2.52 12.46
CA GLN A 455 32.90 2.11 11.17
C GLN A 455 34.18 2.93 10.87
N PRO A 456 35.20 2.95 11.75
CA PRO A 456 36.36 3.82 11.59
C PRO A 456 37.17 3.58 10.32
N LEU A 457 37.34 2.32 9.91
CA LEU A 457 38.12 1.98 8.71
C LEU A 457 37.36 2.34 7.43
N LEU A 458 36.04 2.19 7.43
CA LEU A 458 35.17 2.54 6.32
C LEU A 458 35.22 4.06 6.09
N TYR A 459 35.07 4.85 7.14
CA TYR A 459 35.05 6.31 7.04
C TYR A 459 36.44 6.91 6.81
N ASP A 460 37.53 6.28 7.27
CA ASP A 460 38.88 6.65 6.84
C ASP A 460 39.07 6.53 5.32
N LYS A 461 38.42 5.56 4.69
CA LYS A 461 38.41 5.38 3.25
C LYS A 461 37.52 6.41 2.57
N ILE A 462 36.27 6.56 3.04
CA ILE A 462 35.25 7.46 2.45
C ILE A 462 35.76 8.93 2.43
N THR A 463 36.38 9.40 3.49
CA THR A 463 36.88 10.78 3.60
C THR A 463 37.95 11.13 2.57
N LYS A 464 38.64 10.14 2.03
CA LYS A 464 39.69 10.30 1.00
C LYS A 464 39.18 10.21 -0.44
N LEU A 465 37.92 9.81 -0.61
CA LEU A 465 37.32 9.66 -1.94
C LEU A 465 36.85 11.01 -2.48
N PRO A 466 37.16 11.34 -3.74
CA PRO A 466 36.49 12.43 -4.42
C PRO A 466 34.99 12.12 -4.57
N THR A 467 34.16 13.15 -4.62
CA THR A 467 32.73 13.01 -4.88
C THR A 467 32.47 12.60 -6.32
N VAL A 468 31.26 12.10 -6.63
CA VAL A 468 30.87 11.77 -8.00
C VAL A 468 30.93 13.02 -8.90
N ARG A 469 30.55 14.19 -8.38
CA ARG A 469 30.70 15.49 -9.10
C ARG A 469 32.17 15.78 -9.44
N GLU A 470 33.08 15.67 -8.46
CA GLU A 470 34.50 15.91 -8.67
C GLU A 470 35.10 14.95 -9.71
N ARG A 471 34.75 13.67 -9.65
CA ARG A 471 35.18 12.67 -10.64
C ARG A 471 34.65 12.97 -12.03
N TRP A 472 33.37 13.33 -12.13
CA TRP A 472 32.76 13.66 -13.40
C TRP A 472 33.38 14.93 -13.99
N ALA A 473 33.57 15.98 -13.19
CA ALA A 473 34.26 17.22 -13.60
C ALA A 473 35.67 16.95 -14.15
N ALA A 474 36.49 16.19 -13.41
CA ALA A 474 37.83 15.78 -13.88
C ALA A 474 37.80 15.05 -15.21
N THR A 475 36.85 14.13 -15.39
CA THR A 475 36.66 13.38 -16.64
C THR A 475 36.30 14.32 -17.81
N LEU A 476 35.43 15.31 -17.58
CA LEU A 476 35.04 16.24 -18.63
C LEU A 476 36.15 17.22 -19.00
N VAL A 477 36.94 17.68 -18.05
CA VAL A 477 38.12 18.51 -18.27
C VAL A 477 39.19 17.73 -19.07
N GLU A 478 39.49 16.48 -18.67
CA GLU A 478 40.42 15.60 -19.40
C GLU A 478 39.99 15.34 -20.85
N ARG A 479 38.70 15.21 -21.09
CA ARG A 479 38.12 15.05 -22.44
C ARG A 479 38.01 16.36 -23.22
N GLY A 480 38.29 17.50 -22.60
CA GLY A 480 38.14 18.83 -23.21
C GLY A 480 36.69 19.24 -23.50
N VAL A 481 35.72 18.65 -22.78
CA VAL A 481 34.28 18.97 -22.88
C VAL A 481 33.99 20.28 -22.15
N VAL A 482 34.65 20.53 -21.02
CA VAL A 482 34.56 21.77 -20.24
C VAL A 482 35.95 22.32 -19.95
N ASP A 483 36.05 23.63 -19.76
CA ASP A 483 37.29 24.29 -19.36
C ASP A 483 37.66 23.98 -17.90
N GLU A 484 38.96 23.98 -17.57
CA GLU A 484 39.50 23.64 -16.24
C GLU A 484 38.87 24.41 -15.09
N GLY A 485 38.50 25.66 -15.30
CA GLY A 485 37.86 26.52 -14.27
C GLY A 485 36.33 26.46 -14.20
N ARG A 486 35.70 25.72 -15.10
CA ARG A 486 34.22 25.68 -15.18
C ARG A 486 33.54 24.98 -13.98
N PRO A 487 34.07 23.87 -13.45
CA PRO A 487 33.49 23.21 -12.28
C PRO A 487 33.45 24.10 -11.02
N GLU A 488 34.53 24.83 -10.75
CA GLU A 488 34.62 25.76 -9.62
C GLU A 488 33.74 26.99 -9.82
N GLU A 489 33.60 27.47 -11.05
CA GLU A 489 32.69 28.56 -11.39
C GLU A 489 31.23 28.18 -11.10
N LEU A 490 30.80 26.99 -11.51
CA LEU A 490 29.47 26.47 -11.25
C LEU A 490 29.19 26.35 -9.76
N ASP A 491 30.11 25.74 -8.98
CA ASP A 491 29.96 25.62 -7.53
C ASP A 491 29.80 26.99 -6.86
N ARG A 492 30.67 27.94 -7.17
CA ARG A 492 30.57 29.30 -6.65
C ARG A 492 29.23 29.94 -6.98
N GLN A 493 28.76 29.81 -8.22
CA GLN A 493 27.47 30.37 -8.66
C GLN A 493 26.30 29.82 -7.87
N TYR A 494 26.26 28.50 -7.64
CA TYR A 494 25.18 27.88 -6.87
C TYR A 494 25.25 28.21 -5.39
N MET A 495 26.45 28.28 -4.82
CA MET A 495 26.65 28.75 -3.44
C MET A 495 26.20 30.21 -3.25
N GLU A 496 26.44 31.07 -4.21
CA GLU A 496 25.99 32.50 -4.22
C GLU A 496 24.47 32.57 -4.33
N ASN A 497 23.84 31.72 -5.16
CA ASN A 497 22.38 31.63 -5.28
C ASN A 497 21.72 31.21 -3.96
N LEU A 498 22.27 30.21 -3.28
CA LEU A 498 21.79 29.73 -1.97
C LEU A 498 21.99 30.81 -0.87
N GLN A 499 23.12 31.51 -0.90
CA GLN A 499 23.38 32.63 0.01
C GLN A 499 22.39 33.77 -0.21
N THR A 500 22.12 34.13 -1.46
CA THR A 500 21.14 35.16 -1.84
C THR A 500 19.74 34.76 -1.35
N ALA A 501 19.34 33.47 -1.53
CA ALA A 501 18.08 32.94 -1.02
C ALA A 501 18.01 33.06 0.51
N LEU A 502 19.12 32.78 1.22
CA LEU A 502 19.17 32.89 2.69
C LEU A 502 19.04 34.34 3.15
N GLU A 503 19.69 35.31 2.46
CA GLU A 503 19.66 36.73 2.78
C GLU A 503 18.31 37.39 2.48
N SER A 504 17.61 36.88 1.46
CA SER A 504 16.28 37.36 1.07
C SER A 504 15.16 36.88 2.01
N LEU A 505 15.44 35.95 2.92
CA LEU A 505 14.46 35.38 3.79
C LEU A 505 13.75 36.40 4.69
N LYS A 506 12.45 36.44 4.60
CA LYS A 506 11.55 37.10 5.53
C LYS A 506 10.79 36.03 6.31
N PRO A 507 11.32 35.49 7.39
CA PRO A 507 10.79 34.30 8.07
C PRO A 507 9.32 34.44 8.49
N SER A 508 8.84 35.66 8.65
CA SER A 508 7.45 35.91 9.04
C SER A 508 6.42 35.83 7.91
N GLU A 509 6.89 35.89 6.64
CA GLU A 509 6.03 35.88 5.45
C GLU A 509 6.06 34.53 4.72
N GLU A 510 7.17 33.78 4.80
CA GLU A 510 7.45 32.59 3.98
C GLU A 510 7.12 31.26 4.65
N LEU A 511 6.88 31.25 5.96
CA LEU A 511 6.60 30.03 6.73
C LEU A 511 5.15 29.87 7.17
N ALA A 512 4.24 30.69 6.68
CA ALA A 512 2.85 30.49 6.93
C ALA A 512 2.34 29.27 6.10
N GLU A 513 2.63 28.04 6.52
CA GLU A 513 1.77 26.92 6.20
C GLU A 513 0.40 27.27 6.75
N GLU A 514 -0.53 27.66 5.89
CA GLU A 514 -1.89 27.89 6.30
C GLU A 514 -2.48 26.54 6.75
N PRO A 515 -2.91 26.42 8.03
CA PRO A 515 -3.57 25.21 8.45
C PRO A 515 -4.82 24.99 7.59
N PRO A 516 -5.22 23.74 7.32
CA PRO A 516 -6.38 23.46 6.50
C PRO A 516 -7.61 24.16 7.09
N GLU A 517 -8.47 24.71 6.23
CA GLU A 517 -9.73 25.29 6.66
C GLU A 517 -10.57 24.25 7.40
N PRO A 518 -11.16 24.61 8.55
CA PRO A 518 -12.05 23.70 9.25
C PRO A 518 -13.31 23.45 8.41
N PRO A 519 -13.90 22.23 8.48
CA PRO A 519 -15.15 21.97 7.80
C PRO A 519 -16.27 22.91 8.29
N PRO A 520 -17.28 23.22 7.45
CA PRO A 520 -18.39 24.06 7.85
C PRO A 520 -19.07 23.54 9.13
N PRO A 521 -19.28 24.38 10.14
CA PRO A 521 -19.92 23.96 11.39
C PRO A 521 -21.27 23.27 11.15
N GLY A 522 -21.40 22.04 11.64
CA GLY A 522 -22.66 21.27 11.56
C GLY A 522 -22.93 20.60 10.20
N ALA A 523 -22.02 20.62 9.21
CA ALA A 523 -22.21 19.94 7.93
C ALA A 523 -22.70 18.49 8.10
N ALA A 524 -22.05 17.74 8.99
CA ALA A 524 -22.42 16.36 9.30
C ALA A 524 -23.79 16.20 9.99
N LEU A 525 -24.38 17.27 10.56
CA LEU A 525 -25.71 17.26 11.18
C LEU A 525 -26.84 17.43 10.16
N HIS A 526 -26.56 18.11 9.05
CA HIS A 526 -27.55 18.49 8.06
C HIS A 526 -27.54 17.59 6.82
N ALA A 527 -26.75 16.52 6.84
CA ALA A 527 -26.69 15.54 5.75
C ALA A 527 -28.06 14.86 5.55
N LYS A 528 -28.65 14.99 4.37
CA LYS A 528 -29.87 14.31 4.00
C LYS A 528 -29.51 12.92 3.45
N THR A 529 -30.07 11.89 4.08
CA THR A 529 -29.71 10.50 3.78
C THR A 529 -30.89 9.64 3.33
N ALA A 530 -32.11 10.13 3.49
CA ALA A 530 -33.34 9.48 3.05
C ALA A 530 -33.37 9.36 1.51
N VAL A 531 -33.96 8.29 1.01
CA VAL A 531 -34.17 8.01 -0.44
C VAL A 531 -35.65 7.65 -0.66
N PRO A 532 -36.35 8.28 -1.60
CA PRO A 532 -37.78 7.97 -1.85
C PRO A 532 -38.02 6.46 -1.98
N ILE A 533 -39.09 5.95 -1.41
CA ILE A 533 -39.38 4.51 -1.34
C ILE A 533 -39.50 3.88 -2.73
N GLU A 534 -40.07 4.59 -3.68
CA GLU A 534 -40.19 4.17 -5.08
C GLU A 534 -38.79 3.98 -5.70
N SER A 535 -37.87 4.93 -5.46
CA SER A 535 -36.48 4.81 -5.94
C SER A 535 -35.75 3.64 -5.29
N LEU A 536 -35.98 3.37 -4.01
CA LEU A 536 -35.42 2.19 -3.34
C LEU A 536 -35.96 0.89 -3.92
N ARG A 537 -37.27 0.86 -4.25
CA ARG A 537 -37.91 -0.27 -4.92
C ARG A 537 -37.30 -0.53 -6.30
N GLU A 538 -37.20 0.50 -7.13
CA GLU A 538 -36.60 0.42 -8.46
C GLU A 538 -35.13 -0.04 -8.41
N LEU A 539 -34.36 0.46 -7.46
CA LEU A 539 -32.99 0.02 -7.24
C LEU A 539 -32.94 -1.47 -6.85
N ASN A 540 -33.81 -1.89 -5.93
CA ASN A 540 -33.88 -3.29 -5.49
C ASN A 540 -34.26 -4.23 -6.66
N GLU A 541 -35.26 -3.85 -7.45
CA GLU A 541 -35.67 -4.63 -8.63
C GLU A 541 -34.53 -4.75 -9.65
N SER A 542 -33.80 -3.66 -9.88
CA SER A 542 -32.64 -3.65 -10.79
C SER A 542 -31.49 -4.51 -10.30
N LEU A 543 -31.20 -4.51 -9.01
CA LEU A 543 -30.15 -5.32 -8.40
C LEU A 543 -30.46 -6.85 -8.45
N LEU A 544 -31.73 -7.20 -8.55
CA LEU A 544 -32.16 -8.59 -8.66
C LEU A 544 -32.18 -9.12 -10.10
N GLN A 545 -31.92 -8.27 -11.10
CA GLN A 545 -31.85 -8.69 -12.49
C GLN A 545 -30.57 -9.51 -12.73
N LEU A 546 -30.73 -10.65 -13.33
CA LEU A 546 -29.61 -11.53 -13.71
C LEU A 546 -29.44 -11.53 -15.23
N PRO A 547 -28.23 -11.74 -15.75
CA PRO A 547 -28.02 -11.98 -17.17
C PRO A 547 -28.83 -13.18 -17.68
N GLU A 548 -29.23 -13.15 -18.95
CA GLU A 548 -29.95 -14.24 -19.57
C GLU A 548 -29.15 -15.56 -19.49
N GLY A 549 -29.78 -16.61 -19.01
CA GLY A 549 -29.16 -17.92 -18.85
C GLY A 549 -28.25 -18.07 -17.62
N PHE A 550 -28.13 -17.07 -16.76
CA PHE A 550 -27.32 -17.12 -15.55
C PHE A 550 -27.94 -18.03 -14.49
N ASN A 551 -27.15 -18.98 -13.97
CA ASN A 551 -27.62 -19.98 -13.04
C ASN A 551 -27.07 -19.73 -11.63
N LEU A 552 -27.89 -19.16 -10.74
CA LEU A 552 -27.53 -18.96 -9.35
C LEU A 552 -27.43 -20.26 -8.58
N HIS A 553 -26.63 -20.26 -7.52
CA HIS A 553 -26.66 -21.30 -6.51
C HIS A 553 -28.02 -21.30 -5.80
N ARG A 554 -28.61 -22.49 -5.62
CA ARG A 554 -29.99 -22.71 -5.12
C ARG A 554 -30.34 -21.95 -3.81
N LYS A 555 -29.33 -21.75 -2.94
CA LYS A 555 -29.56 -20.98 -1.69
C LYS A 555 -29.68 -19.48 -1.99
N LEU A 556 -28.94 -18.97 -2.98
CA LEU A 556 -29.02 -17.57 -3.40
C LEU A 556 -30.30 -17.28 -4.17
N GLU A 557 -30.78 -18.19 -5.02
CA GLU A 557 -32.10 -18.07 -5.67
C GLU A 557 -33.21 -17.84 -4.62
N ARG A 558 -33.19 -18.61 -3.54
CA ARG A 558 -34.18 -18.46 -2.45
C ARG A 558 -34.02 -17.12 -1.70
N ALA A 559 -32.80 -16.62 -1.57
CA ALA A 559 -32.55 -15.31 -0.99
C ALA A 559 -33.06 -14.17 -1.89
N HIS A 560 -32.79 -14.25 -3.21
CA HIS A 560 -33.30 -13.33 -4.22
C HIS A 560 -34.83 -13.31 -4.23
N SER A 561 -35.50 -14.48 -4.22
CA SER A 561 -36.96 -14.56 -4.21
C SER A 561 -37.60 -13.93 -2.98
N ARG A 562 -36.95 -14.05 -1.80
CA ARG A 562 -37.40 -13.36 -0.59
C ARG A 562 -37.18 -11.87 -0.65
N ARG A 563 -36.03 -11.44 -1.18
CA ARG A 563 -35.66 -10.05 -1.31
C ARG A 563 -36.58 -9.31 -2.29
N ALA A 564 -37.11 -9.96 -3.33
CA ALA A 564 -38.06 -9.35 -4.25
C ALA A 564 -39.32 -8.79 -3.55
N GLN A 565 -39.66 -9.33 -2.36
CA GLN A 565 -40.87 -8.97 -1.58
C GLN A 565 -40.61 -7.96 -0.46
N VAL A 566 -39.39 -7.48 -0.25
CA VAL A 566 -39.06 -6.65 0.91
C VAL A 566 -39.75 -5.28 0.92
N PHE A 567 -40.27 -4.83 -0.22
CA PHE A 567 -40.99 -3.56 -0.39
C PHE A 567 -42.51 -3.73 -0.47
N ASP A 568 -43.08 -4.94 -0.29
CA ASP A 568 -44.52 -5.19 -0.39
C ASP A 568 -45.29 -4.50 0.75
N ASP A 569 -44.72 -4.47 1.95
CA ASP A 569 -45.23 -3.74 3.09
C ASP A 569 -44.18 -2.70 3.55
N PRO A 570 -44.43 -1.40 3.42
CA PRO A 570 -43.46 -0.34 3.76
C PRO A 570 -43.14 -0.26 5.25
N ASP A 571 -43.99 -0.82 6.12
CA ASP A 571 -43.87 -0.77 7.59
C ASP A 571 -43.26 -2.07 8.18
N ALA A 572 -43.24 -3.15 7.41
CA ALA A 572 -42.67 -4.41 7.86
C ALA A 572 -41.14 -4.36 7.93
N LYS A 573 -40.56 -4.92 8.99
CA LYS A 573 -39.11 -5.00 9.18
C LYS A 573 -38.49 -6.12 8.30
N THR A 574 -38.40 -5.85 7.01
CA THR A 574 -37.98 -6.79 5.98
C THR A 574 -36.55 -6.53 5.44
N ILE A 575 -35.99 -5.34 5.69
CA ILE A 575 -34.67 -4.93 5.22
C ILE A 575 -33.63 -5.39 6.24
N ASP A 576 -32.86 -6.42 5.89
CA ASP A 576 -31.74 -6.87 6.70
C ASP A 576 -30.48 -6.02 6.45
N TRP A 577 -29.40 -6.32 7.18
CA TRP A 577 -28.15 -5.55 7.11
C TRP A 577 -27.53 -5.54 5.69
N ALA A 578 -27.48 -6.68 5.03
CA ALA A 578 -26.91 -6.81 3.70
C ALA A 578 -27.73 -6.09 2.64
N THR A 579 -29.04 -6.19 2.71
CA THR A 579 -29.96 -5.48 1.82
C THR A 579 -29.82 -3.95 2.00
N ALA A 580 -29.70 -3.47 3.25
CA ALA A 580 -29.49 -2.05 3.55
C ALA A 580 -28.14 -1.55 3.03
N GLU A 581 -27.08 -2.35 3.15
CA GLU A 581 -25.77 -2.03 2.60
C GLU A 581 -25.85 -1.87 1.08
N GLU A 582 -26.37 -2.85 0.38
CA GLU A 582 -26.41 -2.83 -1.06
C GLU A 582 -27.31 -1.72 -1.62
N LEU A 583 -28.46 -1.44 -0.96
CA LEU A 583 -29.32 -0.30 -1.30
C LEU A 583 -28.64 1.05 -1.04
N ALA A 584 -27.85 1.17 0.04
CA ALA A 584 -27.05 2.36 0.30
C ALA A 584 -26.02 2.57 -0.81
N LEU A 585 -25.23 1.54 -1.15
CA LEU A 585 -24.23 1.61 -2.22
C LEU A 585 -24.89 1.92 -3.58
N ALA A 586 -25.99 1.25 -3.92
CA ALA A 586 -26.73 1.50 -5.15
C ALA A 586 -27.23 2.95 -5.26
N SER A 587 -27.79 3.49 -4.18
CA SER A 587 -28.26 4.88 -4.15
C SER A 587 -27.11 5.90 -4.20
N ILE A 588 -25.95 5.60 -3.62
CA ILE A 588 -24.73 6.42 -3.69
C ILE A 588 -24.21 6.45 -5.14
N LEU A 589 -24.20 5.31 -5.82
CA LEU A 589 -23.84 5.24 -7.25
C LEU A 589 -24.81 6.00 -8.12
N ALA A 590 -26.12 5.94 -7.83
CA ALA A 590 -27.15 6.71 -8.52
C ALA A 590 -27.01 8.23 -8.29
N ASP A 591 -26.52 8.65 -7.13
CA ASP A 591 -26.17 10.04 -6.81
C ASP A 591 -24.87 10.50 -7.53
N GLY A 592 -24.11 9.59 -8.15
CA GLY A 592 -22.92 9.87 -8.94
C GLY A 592 -21.61 9.85 -8.15
N THR A 593 -21.58 9.22 -6.98
CA THR A 593 -20.35 8.97 -6.21
C THR A 593 -19.81 7.59 -6.51
N ALA A 594 -18.59 7.50 -7.02
CA ALA A 594 -17.92 6.24 -7.26
C ALA A 594 -17.51 5.56 -5.96
N ILE A 595 -17.55 4.23 -5.96
CA ILE A 595 -17.26 3.42 -4.80
C ILE A 595 -16.16 2.41 -5.13
N ARG A 596 -15.12 2.36 -4.27
CA ARG A 596 -14.15 1.27 -4.22
C ARG A 596 -14.30 0.56 -2.90
N MET A 597 -14.44 -0.77 -2.95
CA MET A 597 -14.59 -1.63 -1.76
C MET A 597 -13.60 -2.78 -1.83
N THR A 598 -12.78 -2.93 -0.81
CA THR A 598 -11.76 -3.98 -0.73
C THR A 598 -11.73 -4.61 0.67
N GLY A 599 -11.10 -5.76 0.76
CA GLY A 599 -10.94 -6.52 2.01
C GLY A 599 -10.84 -8.01 1.74
N GLU A 600 -10.45 -8.77 2.73
CA GLU A 600 -10.40 -10.23 2.64
C GLU A 600 -11.83 -10.80 2.54
N ASP A 601 -12.08 -11.62 1.53
CA ASP A 601 -13.40 -12.22 1.24
C ASP A 601 -14.54 -11.20 1.02
N VAL A 602 -14.24 -9.93 0.74
CA VAL A 602 -15.23 -8.84 0.69
C VAL A 602 -16.30 -9.05 -0.39
N GLU A 603 -16.00 -9.69 -1.50
CA GLU A 603 -16.94 -9.95 -2.60
C GLU A 603 -18.14 -10.80 -2.14
N ARG A 604 -17.91 -11.75 -1.23
CA ARG A 604 -18.95 -12.56 -0.61
C ARG A 604 -19.35 -12.02 0.76
N GLY A 605 -18.41 -11.43 1.46
CA GLY A 605 -18.41 -11.13 2.88
C GLY A 605 -17.98 -12.34 3.73
N THR A 606 -17.13 -12.11 4.74
CA THR A 606 -16.60 -13.19 5.61
C THR A 606 -17.72 -14.06 6.21
N PHE A 607 -18.84 -13.43 6.59
CA PHE A 607 -19.99 -14.11 7.19
C PHE A 607 -21.07 -14.50 6.15
N SER A 608 -20.70 -14.55 4.86
CA SER A 608 -21.62 -14.88 3.76
C SER A 608 -22.87 -13.98 3.74
N GLN A 609 -22.66 -12.70 4.00
CA GLN A 609 -23.73 -11.71 4.07
C GLN A 609 -23.94 -10.94 2.76
N ARG A 610 -22.86 -10.57 2.06
CA ARG A 610 -22.89 -9.57 0.98
C ARG A 610 -23.24 -10.17 -0.40
N HIS A 611 -22.47 -11.13 -0.86
CA HIS A 611 -22.61 -11.72 -2.21
C HIS A 611 -22.68 -10.67 -3.33
N ALA A 612 -21.78 -9.65 -3.28
CA ALA A 612 -21.71 -8.59 -4.27
C ALA A 612 -21.24 -9.06 -5.65
N VAL A 613 -20.51 -10.18 -5.70
CA VAL A 613 -20.14 -10.87 -6.93
C VAL A 613 -20.84 -12.24 -6.94
N LEU A 614 -21.71 -12.44 -7.91
CA LEU A 614 -22.45 -13.69 -8.12
C LEU A 614 -21.69 -14.56 -9.11
N HIS A 615 -21.74 -15.88 -8.91
CA HIS A 615 -21.09 -16.87 -9.76
C HIS A 615 -22.11 -17.79 -10.39
N ASP A 616 -22.06 -17.96 -11.70
CA ASP A 616 -22.86 -18.96 -12.41
C ASP A 616 -22.34 -20.36 -12.10
N ILE A 617 -23.20 -21.22 -11.56
CA ILE A 617 -22.81 -22.57 -11.10
C ILE A 617 -22.48 -23.56 -12.24
N LYS A 618 -22.77 -23.20 -13.50
CA LYS A 618 -22.51 -24.06 -14.67
C LYS A 618 -21.32 -23.54 -15.49
N THR A 619 -21.20 -22.24 -15.64
CA THR A 619 -20.19 -21.62 -16.50
C THR A 619 -19.02 -21.02 -15.74
N GLY A 620 -19.19 -20.73 -14.43
CA GLY A 620 -18.23 -20.00 -13.61
C GLY A 620 -18.17 -18.49 -13.91
N GLN A 621 -19.01 -17.97 -14.80
CA GLN A 621 -19.07 -16.54 -15.09
C GLN A 621 -19.52 -15.74 -13.87
N HIS A 622 -18.98 -14.53 -13.77
CA HIS A 622 -19.28 -13.62 -12.66
C HIS A 622 -20.29 -12.55 -13.10
N HIS A 623 -21.11 -12.13 -12.14
CA HIS A 623 -22.02 -11.02 -12.30
C HIS A 623 -22.00 -10.14 -11.04
N THR A 624 -21.78 -8.85 -11.21
CA THR A 624 -21.78 -7.85 -10.14
C THR A 624 -22.99 -6.93 -10.29
N PRO A 625 -24.08 -7.11 -9.53
CA PRO A 625 -25.32 -6.35 -9.71
C PRO A 625 -25.11 -4.84 -9.61
N LEU A 626 -24.28 -4.34 -8.69
CA LEU A 626 -23.98 -2.91 -8.56
C LEU A 626 -23.28 -2.33 -9.79
N GLN A 627 -22.46 -3.09 -10.52
CA GLN A 627 -21.87 -2.65 -11.79
C GLN A 627 -22.89 -2.66 -12.92
N ALA A 628 -23.84 -3.58 -12.87
CA ALA A 628 -24.89 -3.69 -13.89
C ALA A 628 -26.04 -2.68 -13.70
N LEU A 629 -26.08 -1.96 -12.57
CA LEU A 629 -27.16 -1.08 -12.17
C LEU A 629 -27.45 0.02 -13.20
N PRO A 630 -28.65 0.07 -13.81
CA PRO A 630 -28.98 1.06 -14.84
C PRO A 630 -28.95 2.50 -14.34
N GLN A 631 -29.35 2.71 -13.09
CA GLN A 631 -29.44 4.01 -12.43
C GLN A 631 -28.08 4.58 -12.00
N ALA A 632 -27.00 3.75 -11.97
CA ALA A 632 -25.69 4.21 -11.58
C ALA A 632 -25.14 5.26 -12.57
N ARG A 633 -24.50 6.27 -11.99
CA ARG A 633 -23.82 7.36 -12.72
C ARG A 633 -22.32 7.36 -12.52
N ALA A 634 -21.84 6.47 -11.68
CA ALA A 634 -20.42 6.30 -11.37
C ALA A 634 -20.06 4.81 -11.26
N ALA A 635 -18.77 4.50 -11.30
CA ALA A 635 -18.28 3.13 -11.26
C ALA A 635 -18.37 2.52 -9.84
N PHE A 636 -18.56 1.21 -9.82
CA PHE A 636 -18.42 0.38 -8.64
C PHE A 636 -17.24 -0.57 -8.81
N GLU A 637 -16.32 -0.55 -7.86
CA GLU A 637 -15.15 -1.42 -7.81
C GLU A 637 -15.19 -2.26 -6.53
N ILE A 638 -15.01 -3.59 -6.66
CA ILE A 638 -14.91 -4.49 -5.51
C ILE A 638 -13.87 -5.56 -5.79
N HIS A 639 -12.97 -5.81 -4.82
CA HIS A 639 -11.92 -6.81 -4.92
C HIS A 639 -11.64 -7.46 -3.58
N ASN A 640 -11.52 -8.79 -3.59
CA ASN A 640 -10.86 -9.49 -2.49
C ASN A 640 -9.39 -9.04 -2.43
N SER A 641 -8.96 -8.60 -1.26
CA SER A 641 -7.58 -8.17 -1.03
C SER A 641 -6.64 -9.34 -0.79
N PRO A 642 -5.32 -9.16 -0.96
CA PRO A 642 -4.36 -10.08 -0.35
C PRO A 642 -4.52 -10.09 1.17
N LEU A 643 -4.04 -11.19 1.81
CA LEU A 643 -4.13 -11.40 3.25
C LEU A 643 -3.04 -10.60 3.99
N THR A 644 -3.20 -9.30 3.98
CA THR A 644 -2.37 -8.36 4.73
C THR A 644 -3.16 -7.10 5.03
N GLU A 645 -3.19 -6.67 6.27
CA GLU A 645 -3.87 -5.44 6.67
C GLU A 645 -2.98 -4.21 6.44
N ASN A 646 -1.67 -4.33 6.71
CA ASN A 646 -0.78 -3.17 6.73
C ASN A 646 -0.69 -2.49 5.35
N ALA A 647 -0.26 -3.21 4.34
CA ALA A 647 -0.13 -2.63 3.00
C ALA A 647 -1.49 -2.30 2.38
N VAL A 648 -2.52 -3.13 2.59
CA VAL A 648 -3.85 -2.88 2.02
C VAL A 648 -4.49 -1.62 2.61
N VAL A 649 -4.45 -1.43 3.93
CA VAL A 649 -4.96 -0.20 4.56
C VAL A 649 -4.16 1.03 4.09
N GLY A 650 -2.83 0.90 3.95
CA GLY A 650 -1.98 1.95 3.38
C GLY A 650 -2.35 2.29 1.94
N PHE A 651 -2.64 1.29 1.12
CA PHE A 651 -3.07 1.47 -0.27
C PHE A 651 -4.42 2.19 -0.34
N GLU A 652 -5.42 1.74 0.41
CA GLU A 652 -6.75 2.34 0.40
C GLU A 652 -6.74 3.75 1.01
N TYR A 653 -5.89 4.01 2.01
CA TYR A 653 -5.62 5.37 2.47
C TYR A 653 -5.08 6.25 1.34
N GLY A 654 -4.04 5.80 0.63
CA GLY A 654 -3.46 6.52 -0.49
C GLY A 654 -4.47 6.76 -1.61
N TYR A 655 -5.29 5.76 -1.93
CA TYR A 655 -6.36 5.86 -2.92
C TYR A 655 -7.40 6.94 -2.52
N SER A 656 -7.83 6.95 -1.26
CA SER A 656 -8.79 7.93 -0.75
C SER A 656 -8.23 9.35 -0.68
N LEU A 657 -6.91 9.47 -0.47
CA LEU A 657 -6.22 10.75 -0.43
C LEU A 657 -6.07 11.39 -1.82
N GLN A 658 -5.73 10.58 -2.82
CA GLN A 658 -5.54 11.04 -4.20
C GLN A 658 -6.86 11.48 -4.85
N GLU A 659 -7.94 10.77 -4.57
CA GLU A 659 -9.26 11.01 -5.16
C GLU A 659 -10.34 11.14 -4.07
N PRO A 660 -10.35 12.25 -3.32
CA PRO A 660 -11.21 12.41 -2.13
C PRO A 660 -12.71 12.45 -2.43
N SER A 661 -13.10 12.57 -3.70
CA SER A 661 -14.50 12.52 -4.13
C SER A 661 -15.07 11.10 -4.25
N ARG A 662 -14.22 10.07 -4.13
CA ARG A 662 -14.61 8.65 -4.20
C ARG A 662 -14.83 8.10 -2.80
N MET A 663 -15.82 7.24 -2.66
CA MET A 663 -16.03 6.52 -1.40
C MET A 663 -15.16 5.25 -1.40
N VAL A 664 -14.16 5.23 -0.56
CA VAL A 664 -13.25 4.10 -0.39
C VAL A 664 -13.60 3.37 0.89
N ILE A 665 -13.86 2.06 0.79
CA ILE A 665 -14.28 1.18 1.87
C ILE A 665 -13.30 0.02 1.98
N TRP A 666 -12.74 -0.22 3.15
CA TRP A 666 -11.98 -1.41 3.48
C TRP A 666 -12.68 -2.20 4.59
N GLU A 667 -12.89 -3.50 4.38
CA GLU A 667 -13.46 -4.42 5.37
C GLU A 667 -12.40 -5.37 5.91
N ALA A 668 -12.20 -5.38 7.21
CA ALA A 668 -11.40 -6.40 7.86
C ALA A 668 -12.13 -7.74 7.85
N GLN A 669 -11.40 -8.86 7.76
CA GLN A 669 -12.00 -10.18 7.91
C GLN A 669 -12.61 -10.38 9.30
N TYR A 670 -11.86 -9.98 10.33
CA TYR A 670 -12.31 -9.71 11.69
C TYR A 670 -11.69 -8.38 12.15
N GLY A 671 -12.45 -7.58 12.90
CA GLY A 671 -11.95 -6.31 13.40
C GLY A 671 -10.71 -6.43 14.29
N ASP A 672 -10.53 -7.59 14.91
CA ASP A 672 -9.35 -7.91 15.72
C ASP A 672 -8.02 -7.77 14.96
N PHE A 673 -8.03 -8.08 13.65
CA PHE A 673 -6.82 -8.08 12.82
C PHE A 673 -6.33 -6.69 12.43
N ILE A 674 -7.11 -5.66 12.70
CA ILE A 674 -6.72 -4.27 12.41
C ILE A 674 -5.39 -3.87 13.09
N ASN A 675 -4.99 -4.56 14.15
CA ASN A 675 -3.71 -4.31 14.80
C ASN A 675 -2.50 -4.60 13.90
N GLY A 676 -2.67 -5.42 12.86
CA GLY A 676 -1.68 -5.62 11.80
C GLY A 676 -1.38 -4.33 11.00
N ALA A 677 -2.32 -3.39 10.94
CA ALA A 677 -2.19 -2.11 10.27
C ALA A 677 -2.04 -0.92 11.23
N GLN A 678 -1.65 -1.13 12.49
CA GLN A 678 -1.62 -0.07 13.49
C GLN A 678 -0.74 1.12 13.08
N VAL A 679 0.37 0.88 12.38
CA VAL A 679 1.23 1.95 11.82
C VAL A 679 0.46 2.85 10.86
N MET A 680 -0.36 2.27 9.99
CA MET A 680 -1.17 3.04 9.04
C MET A 680 -2.26 3.85 9.74
N ILE A 681 -2.80 3.33 10.82
CA ILE A 681 -3.79 4.03 11.63
C ILE A 681 -3.16 5.20 12.36
N ASP A 682 -2.09 4.98 13.12
CA ASP A 682 -1.48 5.96 14.01
C ASP A 682 -0.78 7.06 13.22
N GLU A 683 -0.02 6.70 12.18
CA GLU A 683 0.88 7.62 11.50
C GLU A 683 0.25 8.32 10.29
N PHE A 684 -0.71 7.67 9.62
CA PHE A 684 -1.33 8.20 8.41
C PHE A 684 -2.81 8.54 8.62
N LEU A 685 -3.66 7.57 8.92
CA LEU A 685 -5.10 7.76 8.87
C LEU A 685 -5.62 8.81 9.87
N LEU A 686 -5.18 8.74 11.13
CA LEU A 686 -5.74 9.57 12.21
C LEU A 686 -4.94 10.83 12.50
N THR A 687 -3.67 10.89 12.10
CA THR A 687 -2.79 12.03 12.39
C THR A 687 -2.42 12.87 11.17
N ALA A 688 -2.80 12.43 9.96
CA ALA A 688 -2.51 13.14 8.72
C ALA A 688 -2.97 14.61 8.74
N ARG A 689 -4.15 14.86 9.32
CA ARG A 689 -4.70 16.21 9.42
C ARG A 689 -3.88 17.11 10.34
N ALA A 690 -3.50 16.62 11.51
CA ALA A 690 -2.71 17.38 12.47
C ALA A 690 -1.28 17.64 11.98
N LYS A 691 -0.67 16.65 11.35
CA LYS A 691 0.72 16.73 10.89
C LYS A 691 0.87 17.41 9.53
N TRP A 692 -0.03 17.14 8.60
CA TRP A 692 0.18 17.44 7.16
C TRP A 692 -1.00 18.19 6.53
N GLY A 693 -2.06 18.48 7.26
CA GLY A 693 -3.25 19.11 6.71
C GLY A 693 -4.05 18.23 5.75
N LEU A 694 -3.79 16.93 5.71
CA LEU A 694 -4.45 15.99 4.80
C LEU A 694 -5.67 15.35 5.48
N THR A 695 -6.79 15.28 4.75
CA THR A 695 -8.06 14.76 5.27
C THR A 695 -8.49 13.50 4.52
N PRO A 696 -8.00 12.32 4.89
CA PRO A 696 -8.46 11.06 4.30
C PRO A 696 -9.93 10.80 4.64
N SER A 697 -10.63 10.04 3.78
CA SER A 697 -12.05 9.72 3.95
C SER A 697 -12.35 8.22 3.98
N LEU A 698 -11.32 7.40 4.24
CA LEU A 698 -11.43 5.95 4.26
C LEU A 698 -12.49 5.47 5.24
N VAL A 699 -13.38 4.61 4.78
CA VAL A 699 -14.35 3.88 5.61
C VAL A 699 -13.75 2.52 5.97
N MET A 700 -13.72 2.21 7.25
CA MET A 700 -13.25 0.92 7.76
C MET A 700 -14.41 0.15 8.38
N LEU A 701 -14.71 -1.02 7.84
CA LEU A 701 -15.71 -1.94 8.39
C LEU A 701 -15.01 -2.98 9.26
N LEU A 702 -15.26 -2.95 10.55
CA LEU A 702 -14.58 -3.79 11.53
C LEU A 702 -15.60 -4.72 12.21
N PRO A 703 -15.69 -6.00 11.82
CA PRO A 703 -16.52 -6.97 12.52
C PRO A 703 -16.19 -7.04 14.00
N HIS A 704 -17.19 -6.71 14.84
CA HIS A 704 -17.05 -6.55 16.30
C HIS A 704 -18.27 -7.10 17.00
N ALA A 705 -18.12 -8.17 17.74
CA ALA A 705 -19.15 -8.73 18.62
C ALA A 705 -18.55 -9.80 19.52
N PHE A 706 -18.97 -9.86 20.78
CA PHE A 706 -18.57 -10.89 21.73
C PHE A 706 -19.56 -12.07 21.65
N GLU A 707 -19.12 -13.16 21.03
CA GLU A 707 -19.95 -14.32 20.70
C GLU A 707 -19.34 -15.66 21.12
N GLY A 708 -18.34 -15.61 22.03
CA GLY A 708 -17.66 -16.81 22.53
C GLY A 708 -16.69 -17.45 21.52
N GLN A 709 -16.21 -16.68 20.56
CA GLN A 709 -15.24 -17.10 19.53
C GLN A 709 -13.78 -16.84 19.92
N GLY A 710 -13.52 -16.48 21.19
CA GLY A 710 -12.18 -16.27 21.71
C GLY A 710 -11.63 -14.83 21.51
N PRO A 711 -10.39 -14.60 21.94
CA PRO A 711 -9.79 -13.26 21.99
C PRO A 711 -9.57 -12.61 20.63
N ASP A 712 -9.34 -13.40 19.58
CA ASP A 712 -8.93 -12.90 18.26
C ASP A 712 -10.09 -12.78 17.27
N HIS A 713 -11.34 -13.00 17.73
CA HIS A 713 -12.53 -12.95 16.90
C HIS A 713 -13.71 -12.27 17.60
N SER A 714 -13.41 -11.26 18.45
CA SER A 714 -14.41 -10.59 19.27
C SER A 714 -14.39 -9.07 19.14
N SER A 715 -13.22 -8.43 19.07
CA SER A 715 -13.12 -6.99 19.25
C SER A 715 -12.42 -6.29 18.08
N GLY A 716 -13.10 -5.36 17.42
CA GLY A 716 -12.50 -4.37 16.51
C GLY A 716 -11.71 -3.25 17.24
N ARG A 717 -11.42 -3.43 18.52
CA ARG A 717 -10.57 -2.55 19.35
C ARG A 717 -10.97 -1.08 19.32
N PRO A 718 -12.24 -0.73 19.58
CA PRO A 718 -12.70 0.66 19.55
C PRO A 718 -11.92 1.58 20.49
N GLU A 719 -11.40 1.06 21.60
CA GLU A 719 -10.56 1.80 22.55
C GLU A 719 -9.33 2.43 21.92
N ARG A 720 -8.71 1.81 20.90
CA ARG A 720 -7.53 2.34 20.22
C ARG A 720 -7.88 3.55 19.36
N PHE A 721 -8.98 3.48 18.64
CA PHE A 721 -9.48 4.62 17.86
C PHE A 721 -9.94 5.77 18.75
N LEU A 722 -10.64 5.45 19.87
CA LEU A 722 -11.14 6.45 20.81
C LEU A 722 -10.00 7.11 21.59
N GLN A 723 -8.89 6.42 21.85
CA GLN A 723 -7.70 7.00 22.45
C GLN A 723 -7.05 8.08 21.56
N LEU A 724 -7.06 7.86 20.24
CA LEU A 724 -6.48 8.77 19.24
C LEU A 724 -7.49 9.83 18.75
N ALA A 725 -8.72 9.78 19.26
CA ALA A 725 -9.80 10.68 18.86
C ALA A 725 -9.64 12.06 19.50
N ALA A 726 -9.30 13.05 18.69
CA ALA A 726 -9.14 14.45 19.11
C ALA A 726 -9.54 15.39 17.96
N GLU A 727 -9.94 16.62 18.28
CA GLU A 727 -10.23 17.71 17.33
C GLU A 727 -11.09 17.29 16.11
N THR A 728 -11.95 16.30 16.30
CA THR A 728 -12.81 15.74 15.23
C THR A 728 -12.00 15.19 14.04
N ASN A 729 -10.96 14.40 14.33
CA ASN A 729 -10.09 13.80 13.32
C ASN A 729 -10.67 12.53 12.65
N LEU A 730 -11.73 11.93 13.22
CA LEU A 730 -12.39 10.74 12.70
C LEU A 730 -13.86 10.68 13.13
N ARG A 731 -14.56 9.65 12.65
CA ARG A 731 -15.88 9.23 13.16
C ARG A 731 -15.81 7.76 13.57
N VAL A 732 -16.40 7.44 14.75
CA VAL A 732 -16.54 6.05 15.22
C VAL A 732 -18.01 5.76 15.48
N ALA A 733 -18.55 4.74 14.83
CA ALA A 733 -19.95 4.36 14.90
C ALA A 733 -20.13 2.85 15.15
N ASN A 734 -21.22 2.49 15.82
CA ASN A 734 -21.60 1.12 16.12
C ASN A 734 -23.12 0.99 15.98
N CYS A 735 -23.56 0.75 14.75
CA CYS A 735 -24.98 0.75 14.39
C CYS A 735 -25.72 -0.45 14.96
N THR A 736 -26.98 -0.22 15.41
CA THR A 736 -27.85 -1.25 15.96
C THR A 736 -29.05 -1.60 15.06
N THR A 737 -29.20 -0.96 13.90
CA THR A 737 -30.22 -1.31 12.91
C THR A 737 -29.71 -1.15 11.48
N ALA A 738 -30.32 -1.88 10.55
CA ALA A 738 -30.03 -1.81 9.12
C ALA A 738 -30.26 -0.38 8.55
N ALA A 739 -31.31 0.31 8.97
CA ALA A 739 -31.56 1.69 8.57
C ALA A 739 -30.47 2.65 9.05
N GLN A 740 -29.96 2.52 10.27
CA GLN A 740 -28.88 3.34 10.76
C GLN A 740 -27.59 3.11 9.94
N TYR A 741 -27.29 1.86 9.58
CA TYR A 741 -26.15 1.55 8.70
C TYR A 741 -26.34 2.17 7.30
N PHE A 742 -27.52 2.03 6.69
CA PHE A 742 -27.86 2.67 5.42
C PHE A 742 -27.63 4.18 5.46
N HIS A 743 -28.19 4.85 6.48
CA HIS A 743 -28.06 6.31 6.62
C HIS A 743 -26.63 6.75 6.90
N LEU A 744 -25.85 5.95 7.65
CA LEU A 744 -24.45 6.26 7.95
C LEU A 744 -23.58 6.22 6.69
N LEU A 745 -23.74 5.20 5.84
CA LEU A 745 -23.00 5.08 4.57
C LEU A 745 -23.35 6.24 3.62
N ARG A 746 -24.62 6.56 3.46
CA ARG A 746 -25.07 7.70 2.64
C ARG A 746 -24.58 9.04 3.19
N ARG A 747 -24.59 9.19 4.51
CA ARG A 747 -24.05 10.38 5.18
C ARG A 747 -22.55 10.53 4.87
N GLN A 748 -21.78 9.47 4.97
CA GLN A 748 -20.34 9.51 4.65
C GLN A 748 -20.11 9.93 3.20
N ALA A 749 -20.82 9.34 2.24
CA ALA A 749 -20.73 9.71 0.83
C ALA A 749 -21.07 11.20 0.59
N SER A 750 -22.12 11.72 1.25
CA SER A 750 -22.50 13.13 1.11
C SER A 750 -21.51 14.13 1.72
N LEU A 751 -20.67 13.66 2.63
CA LEU A 751 -19.67 14.47 3.32
C LEU A 751 -18.28 14.48 2.66
N LEU A 752 -18.04 13.66 1.65
CA LEU A 752 -16.72 13.54 1.01
C LEU A 752 -16.14 14.88 0.53
N LYS A 753 -17.00 15.78 0.05
CA LYS A 753 -16.60 17.11 -0.47
C LYS A 753 -16.67 18.24 0.56
N VAL A 754 -17.30 18.00 1.71
CA VAL A 754 -17.65 19.07 2.67
C VAL A 754 -16.92 18.87 4.00
N ASP A 755 -16.84 17.63 4.49
CA ASP A 755 -16.25 17.26 5.76
C ASP A 755 -15.70 15.82 5.68
N PRO A 756 -14.70 15.58 4.78
CA PRO A 756 -14.08 14.28 4.64
C PRO A 756 -13.34 13.92 5.93
N LEU A 757 -13.68 12.79 6.52
CA LEU A 757 -13.03 12.23 7.71
C LEU A 757 -13.05 10.71 7.60
N PRO A 758 -12.07 10.01 8.15
CA PRO A 758 -12.12 8.58 8.33
C PRO A 758 -13.37 8.16 9.11
N LEU A 759 -14.02 7.09 8.68
CA LEU A 759 -15.18 6.53 9.36
C LEU A 759 -14.90 5.08 9.76
N ILE A 760 -14.90 4.84 11.07
CA ILE A 760 -14.74 3.50 11.63
C ILE A 760 -16.13 2.97 12.00
N ILE A 761 -16.55 1.88 11.40
CA ILE A 761 -17.83 1.23 11.67
C ILE A 761 -17.57 -0.13 12.31
N LEU A 762 -18.02 -0.29 13.53
CA LEU A 762 -18.08 -1.59 14.18
C LEU A 762 -19.28 -2.35 13.62
N THR A 763 -19.02 -3.39 12.83
CA THR A 763 -20.07 -4.14 12.13
C THR A 763 -20.46 -5.42 12.89
N PRO A 764 -21.73 -5.83 12.86
CA PRO A 764 -22.16 -7.05 13.51
C PRO A 764 -21.68 -8.32 12.78
N LYS A 765 -21.70 -9.45 13.49
CA LYS A 765 -21.41 -10.78 12.93
C LYS A 765 -22.68 -11.65 12.90
N SER A 766 -23.02 -12.33 13.98
CA SER A 766 -24.24 -13.16 14.04
C SER A 766 -25.54 -12.36 13.88
N LEU A 767 -25.52 -11.09 14.33
CA LEU A 767 -26.68 -10.21 14.26
C LEU A 767 -26.98 -9.68 12.84
N LEU A 768 -26.18 -9.91 11.84
CA LEU A 768 -26.41 -9.52 10.44
C LEU A 768 -27.80 -9.94 9.91
N ARG A 769 -28.37 -11.03 10.47
CA ARG A 769 -29.67 -11.58 10.08
C ARG A 769 -30.68 -11.59 11.24
N HIS A 770 -30.38 -10.90 12.34
CA HIS A 770 -31.24 -10.88 13.50
C HIS A 770 -32.46 -9.96 13.26
N PRO A 771 -33.70 -10.40 13.57
CA PRO A 771 -34.92 -9.62 13.30
C PRO A 771 -34.94 -8.22 13.90
N LEU A 772 -34.36 -8.02 15.08
CA LEU A 772 -34.27 -6.70 15.72
C LEU A 772 -33.31 -5.74 15.03
N MET A 773 -32.37 -6.25 14.25
CA MET A 773 -31.48 -5.43 13.42
C MET A 773 -32.14 -5.04 12.10
N ALA A 774 -33.17 -5.76 11.66
CA ALA A 774 -33.89 -5.44 10.46
C ALA A 774 -34.67 -4.12 10.61
N SER A 775 -34.87 -3.44 9.50
CA SER A 775 -35.59 -2.18 9.40
C SER A 775 -36.70 -2.26 8.36
N SER A 776 -37.65 -1.34 8.42
CA SER A 776 -38.69 -1.21 7.41
C SER A 776 -38.22 -0.35 6.21
N PRO A 777 -38.78 -0.54 5.02
CA PRO A 777 -38.57 0.35 3.90
C PRO A 777 -38.81 1.83 4.22
N ARG A 778 -39.83 2.14 5.05
CA ARG A 778 -40.11 3.49 5.51
C ARG A 778 -38.98 4.11 6.33
N GLU A 779 -38.30 3.32 7.18
CA GLU A 779 -37.17 3.82 7.96
C GLU A 779 -35.99 4.25 7.05
N LEU A 780 -35.79 3.62 5.88
CA LEU A 780 -34.81 4.06 4.90
C LEU A 780 -35.27 5.29 4.11
N ALA A 781 -36.59 5.37 3.85
CA ALA A 781 -37.15 6.40 2.98
C ALA A 781 -37.44 7.73 3.72
N GLU A 782 -37.79 7.69 4.97
CA GLU A 782 -38.21 8.86 5.76
C GLU A 782 -37.26 9.13 6.96
N GLY A 783 -36.39 8.17 7.30
CA GLY A 783 -35.46 8.25 8.40
C GLY A 783 -34.22 9.10 8.11
N ASN A 784 -33.36 9.17 9.09
CA ASN A 784 -32.03 9.78 8.98
C ASN A 784 -31.06 9.15 9.99
N TRP A 785 -29.77 9.49 9.88
CA TRP A 785 -28.77 9.09 10.85
C TRP A 785 -29.07 9.69 12.22
N GLN A 786 -29.08 8.85 13.26
CA GLN A 786 -29.24 9.22 14.66
C GLN A 786 -28.05 8.75 15.47
N ALA A 787 -27.27 9.68 16.00
CA ALA A 787 -26.08 9.36 16.81
C ALA A 787 -26.42 8.80 18.19
N VAL A 788 -27.62 9.12 18.68
CA VAL A 788 -28.16 8.67 19.95
C VAL A 788 -29.63 8.28 19.74
N ILE A 789 -30.01 7.11 20.20
CA ILE A 789 -31.38 6.59 20.05
C ILE A 789 -31.92 6.27 21.45
N ASP A 790 -33.02 6.90 21.79
CA ASP A 790 -33.72 6.74 23.08
C ASP A 790 -34.61 5.48 23.06
N ASP A 791 -35.00 5.05 24.25
CA ASP A 791 -35.95 3.95 24.48
C ASP A 791 -37.38 4.41 24.20
N SER A 792 -38.00 3.93 23.13
CA SER A 792 -39.35 4.31 22.75
C SER A 792 -40.40 3.95 23.78
N GLU A 793 -40.29 2.79 24.44
CA GLU A 793 -41.21 2.35 25.47
C GLU A 793 -41.04 3.16 26.78
N ALA A 794 -39.81 3.50 27.14
CA ALA A 794 -39.51 4.29 28.32
C ALA A 794 -40.02 5.75 28.17
N ARG A 795 -40.08 6.29 26.95
CA ARG A 795 -40.65 7.60 26.64
C ARG A 795 -42.13 7.74 27.05
N GLU A 796 -42.87 6.65 27.02
CA GLU A 796 -44.27 6.65 27.45
C GLU A 796 -44.43 6.65 28.98
N ARG A 797 -43.34 6.32 29.70
CA ARG A 797 -43.29 6.12 31.16
C ARG A 797 -42.23 6.96 31.84
N GLN A 798 -42.03 8.21 31.41
CA GLN A 798 -40.87 9.06 31.82
C GLN A 798 -40.77 9.23 33.36
N GLU A 799 -41.90 9.33 34.02
CA GLU A 799 -41.99 9.49 35.49
C GLU A 799 -41.59 8.25 36.30
N ASP A 800 -41.58 7.07 35.63
CA ASP A 800 -41.28 5.80 36.30
C ASP A 800 -39.80 5.44 36.21
N ILE A 801 -39.04 6.06 35.30
CA ILE A 801 -37.64 5.67 35.01
C ILE A 801 -36.72 6.11 36.16
N ARG A 802 -35.93 5.17 36.67
CA ARG A 802 -34.96 5.37 37.76
C ARG A 802 -33.53 5.11 37.33
N ARG A 803 -33.34 4.21 36.34
CA ARG A 803 -32.03 3.90 35.75
C ARG A 803 -32.08 4.15 34.26
N LEU A 804 -31.05 4.81 33.75
CA LEU A 804 -30.76 4.92 32.33
C LEU A 804 -29.56 4.03 32.00
N VAL A 805 -29.78 2.99 31.21
CA VAL A 805 -28.74 2.16 30.63
C VAL A 805 -28.32 2.79 29.31
N LEU A 806 -27.03 3.14 29.16
CA LEU A 806 -26.41 3.55 27.94
C LEU A 806 -25.53 2.42 27.43
N CYS A 807 -25.68 2.04 26.18
CA CYS A 807 -24.89 0.97 25.55
C CYS A 807 -24.64 1.24 24.06
N SER A 808 -23.79 0.44 23.43
CA SER A 808 -23.49 0.54 22.00
C SER A 808 -23.36 -0.86 21.38
N GLY A 809 -23.88 -1.02 20.17
CA GLY A 809 -23.72 -2.25 19.40
C GLY A 809 -24.53 -3.44 19.94
N LYS A 810 -23.96 -4.65 19.81
CA LYS A 810 -24.63 -5.94 20.05
C LYS A 810 -25.27 -6.06 21.43
N ILE A 811 -24.63 -5.55 22.47
CA ILE A 811 -25.16 -5.66 23.85
C ILE A 811 -26.57 -5.07 23.99
N TYR A 812 -26.93 -4.11 23.14
CA TYR A 812 -28.30 -3.60 23.11
C TYR A 812 -29.32 -4.71 22.82
N VAL A 813 -29.03 -5.55 21.85
CA VAL A 813 -29.92 -6.68 21.48
C VAL A 813 -30.04 -7.66 22.64
N ASP A 814 -28.91 -8.02 23.27
CA ASP A 814 -28.92 -8.94 24.43
C ASP A 814 -29.73 -8.38 25.60
N LEU A 815 -29.65 -7.07 25.83
CA LEU A 815 -30.41 -6.38 26.88
C LEU A 815 -31.93 -6.43 26.60
N VAL A 816 -32.36 -6.02 25.39
CA VAL A 816 -33.79 -5.88 25.09
C VAL A 816 -34.49 -7.21 24.84
N THR A 817 -33.78 -8.27 24.51
CA THR A 817 -34.31 -9.63 24.33
C THR A 817 -34.32 -10.44 25.63
N SER A 818 -33.70 -9.91 26.71
CA SER A 818 -33.58 -10.65 27.94
C SER A 818 -34.91 -10.67 28.74
N GLU A 819 -35.19 -11.76 29.44
CA GLU A 819 -36.34 -11.87 30.35
C GLU A 819 -36.33 -10.83 31.47
N TYR A 820 -35.18 -10.26 31.81
CA TYR A 820 -35.04 -9.24 32.82
C TYR A 820 -35.67 -7.91 32.40
N ARG A 821 -35.73 -7.60 31.10
CA ARG A 821 -36.31 -6.39 30.53
C ARG A 821 -37.79 -6.26 30.90
N GLU A 822 -38.60 -7.31 30.74
CA GLU A 822 -40.02 -7.33 31.01
C GLU A 822 -40.31 -7.10 32.48
N LYS A 823 -39.44 -7.55 33.39
CA LYS A 823 -39.58 -7.45 34.85
C LYS A 823 -39.18 -6.08 35.41
N ARG A 824 -38.67 -5.15 34.60
CA ARG A 824 -38.04 -3.89 35.07
C ARG A 824 -38.45 -2.68 34.24
N ALA A 825 -39.77 -2.34 34.31
CA ALA A 825 -40.36 -1.21 33.61
C ALA A 825 -39.78 0.19 33.99
N ASN A 826 -39.01 0.26 35.08
CA ASN A 826 -38.39 1.50 35.60
C ASN A 826 -36.94 1.71 35.07
N ILE A 827 -36.51 0.94 34.06
CA ILE A 827 -35.19 1.07 33.40
C ILE A 827 -35.40 1.41 31.93
N ALA A 828 -34.74 2.46 31.47
CA ALA A 828 -34.65 2.82 30.06
C ALA A 828 -33.34 2.25 29.46
N VAL A 829 -33.40 1.68 28.27
CA VAL A 829 -32.22 1.17 27.53
C VAL A 829 -31.99 1.96 26.25
N CYS A 830 -31.01 2.83 26.24
CA CYS A 830 -30.73 3.76 25.18
C CYS A 830 -29.39 3.44 24.49
N ARG A 831 -29.30 3.78 23.20
CA ARG A 831 -28.18 3.42 22.32
C ARG A 831 -27.34 4.63 21.94
N ILE A 832 -26.04 4.47 22.01
CA ILE A 832 -25.06 5.42 21.45
C ILE A 832 -24.54 4.80 20.15
N GLU A 833 -25.10 5.25 19.02
CA GLU A 833 -24.72 4.77 17.69
C GLU A 833 -23.42 5.42 17.20
N GLN A 834 -23.13 6.66 17.63
CA GLN A 834 -21.87 7.36 17.33
C GLN A 834 -21.07 7.57 18.61
N LEU A 835 -19.97 6.84 18.74
CA LEU A 835 -19.05 6.95 19.88
C LEU A 835 -18.17 8.21 19.78
N TYR A 836 -17.75 8.56 18.57
CA TYR A 836 -16.97 9.78 18.31
C TYR A 836 -17.38 10.48 17.00
N PRO A 837 -17.50 11.78 16.95
CA PRO A 837 -17.58 12.72 18.08
C PRO A 837 -18.79 12.45 18.98
N PHE A 838 -18.58 12.42 20.29
CA PHE A 838 -19.64 12.10 21.24
C PHE A 838 -20.68 13.21 21.35
N ARG A 839 -21.95 12.86 21.33
CA ARG A 839 -23.06 13.80 21.20
C ARG A 839 -23.59 14.21 22.57
N VAL A 840 -22.76 14.89 23.36
CA VAL A 840 -23.08 15.32 24.75
C VAL A 840 -24.42 16.03 24.88
N LYS A 841 -24.76 16.93 23.92
CA LYS A 841 -26.03 17.67 23.93
C LYS A 841 -27.25 16.75 23.81
N GLU A 842 -27.19 15.79 22.90
CA GLU A 842 -28.27 14.82 22.65
C GLU A 842 -28.44 13.87 23.86
N VAL A 843 -27.33 13.41 24.42
CA VAL A 843 -27.35 12.59 25.63
C VAL A 843 -27.91 13.38 26.82
N ARG A 844 -27.58 14.66 26.96
CA ARG A 844 -28.14 15.54 28.00
C ARG A 844 -29.65 15.68 27.84
N GLN A 845 -30.13 15.96 26.63
CA GLN A 845 -31.56 16.06 26.35
C GLN A 845 -32.30 14.76 26.67
N MET A 846 -31.68 13.62 26.44
CA MET A 846 -32.24 12.32 26.79
C MET A 846 -32.31 12.13 28.33
N VAL A 847 -31.23 12.45 29.05
CA VAL A 847 -31.18 12.40 30.53
C VAL A 847 -32.21 13.30 31.16
N ASP A 848 -32.35 14.55 30.68
CA ASP A 848 -33.30 15.54 31.21
C ASP A 848 -34.77 15.15 30.99
N ARG A 849 -35.05 14.21 30.09
CA ARG A 849 -36.38 13.67 29.82
C ARG A 849 -36.92 12.81 30.97
N TYR A 850 -36.05 12.23 31.78
CA TYR A 850 -36.42 11.33 32.86
C TYR A 850 -36.29 12.02 34.24
N PRO A 851 -37.32 12.70 34.72
CA PRO A 851 -37.22 13.62 35.88
C PRO A 851 -36.89 12.93 37.21
N LYS A 852 -37.16 11.63 37.32
CA LYS A 852 -36.90 10.84 38.53
C LYS A 852 -35.71 9.90 38.40
N LEU A 853 -34.84 10.14 37.40
CA LEU A 853 -33.64 9.37 37.20
C LEU A 853 -32.71 9.45 38.42
N GLN A 854 -32.16 8.32 38.87
CA GLN A 854 -31.26 8.19 40.00
C GLN A 854 -29.83 7.84 39.58
N GLU A 855 -29.70 7.05 38.52
CA GLU A 855 -28.39 6.60 38.02
C GLU A 855 -28.35 6.43 36.52
N ILE A 856 -27.13 6.63 35.97
CA ILE A 856 -26.76 6.25 34.62
C ILE A 856 -25.77 5.10 34.68
N VAL A 857 -25.99 4.10 33.88
CA VAL A 857 -25.11 2.92 33.78
C VAL A 857 -24.62 2.79 32.35
N TRP A 858 -23.29 2.77 32.18
CA TRP A 858 -22.71 2.36 30.93
C TRP A 858 -22.54 0.82 30.89
N VAL A 859 -23.11 0.17 29.89
CA VAL A 859 -23.06 -1.28 29.71
C VAL A 859 -22.34 -1.61 28.43
N GLN A 860 -21.28 -2.39 28.50
CA GLN A 860 -20.52 -2.89 27.35
C GLN A 860 -20.10 -4.34 27.54
N GLU A 861 -19.75 -5.00 26.44
CA GLU A 861 -19.26 -6.39 26.43
C GLU A 861 -17.79 -6.49 26.76
N GLU A 862 -17.02 -5.50 26.34
CA GLU A 862 -15.56 -5.42 26.49
C GLU A 862 -15.14 -5.30 27.96
N PRO A 863 -13.91 -5.69 28.29
CA PRO A 863 -13.32 -5.39 29.60
C PRO A 863 -13.32 -3.89 29.93
N GLU A 864 -13.32 -3.55 31.22
CA GLU A 864 -13.39 -2.18 31.71
C GLU A 864 -12.29 -1.26 31.14
N ASN A 865 -11.09 -1.79 30.90
CA ASN A 865 -9.96 -1.07 30.27
C ASN A 865 -9.97 -1.08 28.74
N MET A 866 -11.00 -1.62 28.12
CA MET A 866 -11.19 -1.70 26.67
C MET A 866 -12.57 -1.17 26.29
N GLY A 867 -12.91 -1.18 25.01
CA GLY A 867 -14.18 -0.64 24.54
C GLY A 867 -14.27 0.87 24.69
N ALA A 868 -15.47 1.36 24.97
CA ALA A 868 -15.71 2.80 25.00
C ALA A 868 -15.67 3.42 26.41
N TRP A 869 -15.67 2.62 27.48
CA TRP A 869 -15.85 3.13 28.85
C TRP A 869 -14.85 4.21 29.27
N GLU A 870 -13.55 3.97 29.06
CA GLU A 870 -12.53 4.94 29.48
C GLU A 870 -12.66 6.28 28.73
N PHE A 871 -13.18 6.26 27.50
CA PHE A 871 -13.46 7.46 26.72
C PHE A 871 -14.75 8.16 27.16
N VAL A 872 -15.86 7.44 27.36
CA VAL A 872 -17.16 8.05 27.68
C VAL A 872 -17.27 8.44 29.15
N ARG A 873 -16.53 7.80 30.05
CA ARG A 873 -16.59 8.03 31.51
C ARG A 873 -16.40 9.51 31.90
N PRO A 874 -15.35 10.23 31.46
CA PRO A 874 -15.20 11.65 31.82
C PRO A 874 -16.33 12.51 31.28
N LEU A 875 -16.81 12.24 30.06
CA LEU A 875 -17.90 12.97 29.41
C LEU A 875 -19.24 12.78 30.20
N LEU A 876 -19.54 11.55 30.56
CA LEU A 876 -20.71 11.22 31.35
C LEU A 876 -20.59 11.75 32.78
N SER A 877 -19.41 11.71 33.40
CA SER A 877 -19.18 12.26 34.74
C SER A 877 -19.44 13.76 34.77
N GLU A 878 -18.99 14.51 33.76
CA GLU A 878 -19.28 15.93 33.62
C GLU A 878 -20.79 16.18 33.43
N LEU A 879 -21.45 15.36 32.66
CA LEU A 879 -22.88 15.47 32.38
C LEU A 879 -23.71 15.29 33.66
N VAL A 880 -23.37 14.32 34.54
CA VAL A 880 -24.12 14.05 35.75
C VAL A 880 -23.81 15.02 36.88
N ARG A 881 -22.63 15.61 36.96
CA ARG A 881 -22.19 16.65 37.96
C ARG A 881 -22.73 16.46 39.38
N ASN A 882 -22.48 15.27 39.95
CA ASN A 882 -22.94 14.89 41.30
C ASN A 882 -24.47 14.84 41.51
N ARG A 883 -25.30 14.97 40.47
CA ARG A 883 -26.75 14.84 40.57
C ARG A 883 -27.23 13.39 40.46
N LEU A 884 -26.51 12.56 39.73
CA LEU A 884 -26.83 11.17 39.46
C LEU A 884 -25.62 10.30 39.74
N ARG A 885 -25.83 9.04 40.05
CA ARG A 885 -24.74 8.03 40.12
C ARG A 885 -24.34 7.61 38.71
N LEU A 886 -23.06 7.47 38.46
CA LEU A 886 -22.51 6.88 37.22
C LEU A 886 -21.84 5.55 37.55
N ARG A 887 -22.21 4.48 36.85
CA ARG A 887 -21.68 3.15 37.06
C ARG A 887 -21.26 2.50 35.73
N TYR A 888 -20.32 1.58 35.82
CA TYR A 888 -19.89 0.66 34.75
C TYR A 888 -20.47 -0.73 35.03
N ILE A 889 -20.93 -1.40 33.98
CA ILE A 889 -21.25 -2.82 33.96
C ILE A 889 -20.66 -3.43 32.70
N GLY A 890 -19.78 -4.40 32.86
CA GLY A 890 -19.07 -5.10 31.79
C GLY A 890 -18.16 -6.17 32.40
N ARG A 891 -17.23 -6.66 31.60
CA ARG A 891 -16.16 -7.54 32.06
C ARG A 891 -15.16 -6.78 32.90
N SER A 892 -14.55 -7.46 33.86
CA SER A 892 -13.46 -6.91 34.67
C SER A 892 -12.26 -6.55 33.79
N ARG A 893 -11.40 -5.65 34.28
CA ARG A 893 -10.15 -5.29 33.60
C ARG A 893 -9.35 -6.53 33.24
N SER A 894 -8.86 -6.58 32.00
CA SER A 894 -8.15 -7.73 31.46
C SER A 894 -7.11 -7.31 30.43
N SER A 895 -6.04 -8.07 30.29
CA SER A 895 -5.08 -7.91 29.20
C SER A 895 -5.54 -8.60 27.89
N SER A 896 -6.48 -9.54 27.98
CA SER A 896 -7.10 -10.20 26.84
C SER A 896 -8.52 -9.67 26.63
N PRO A 897 -8.96 -9.44 25.39
CA PRO A 897 -10.27 -8.83 25.13
C PRO A 897 -11.45 -9.75 25.48
N ALA A 898 -11.31 -11.07 25.33
CA ALA A 898 -12.42 -12.00 25.52
C ALA A 898 -11.97 -13.35 26.09
N GLU A 899 -12.93 -14.12 26.55
CA GLU A 899 -12.74 -15.47 27.08
C GLU A 899 -12.46 -16.46 25.94
N GLY A 900 -11.51 -17.38 26.15
CA GLY A 900 -11.25 -18.50 25.22
C GLY A 900 -12.29 -19.64 25.31
N SER A 901 -13.15 -19.65 26.34
CA SER A 901 -14.19 -20.66 26.56
C SER A 901 -15.58 -20.11 26.27
N THR A 902 -16.31 -20.73 25.36
CA THR A 902 -17.71 -20.41 25.05
C THR A 902 -18.63 -20.47 26.28
N ALA A 903 -18.42 -21.46 27.14
CA ALA A 903 -19.22 -21.59 28.36
C ALA A 903 -18.95 -20.43 29.34
N ARG A 904 -17.70 -20.04 29.52
CA ARG A 904 -17.34 -18.90 30.36
C ARG A 904 -17.84 -17.57 29.78
N HIS A 905 -17.78 -17.43 28.46
CA HIS A 905 -18.38 -16.30 27.77
C HIS A 905 -19.88 -16.21 28.06
N ALA A 906 -20.63 -17.28 27.92
CA ALA A 906 -22.08 -17.31 28.19
C ALA A 906 -22.40 -16.89 29.62
N LEU A 907 -21.66 -17.40 30.61
CA LEU A 907 -21.82 -17.01 32.01
C LEU A 907 -21.56 -15.52 32.25
N ASN A 908 -20.49 -14.98 31.66
CA ASN A 908 -20.13 -13.57 31.83
C ASN A 908 -21.14 -12.66 31.12
N GLN A 909 -21.60 -13.05 29.92
CA GLN A 909 -22.60 -12.30 29.17
C GLN A 909 -23.93 -12.22 29.92
N GLU A 910 -24.41 -13.35 30.43
CA GLU A 910 -25.61 -13.43 31.25
C GLU A 910 -25.48 -12.57 32.52
N ALA A 911 -24.33 -12.63 33.20
CA ALA A 911 -24.08 -11.81 34.40
C ALA A 911 -24.12 -10.31 34.10
N ILE A 912 -23.58 -9.87 32.92
CA ILE A 912 -23.65 -8.46 32.49
C ILE A 912 -25.10 -8.03 32.30
N VAL A 913 -25.87 -8.83 31.54
CA VAL A 913 -27.30 -8.55 31.30
C VAL A 913 -28.09 -8.51 32.59
N GLN A 914 -27.91 -9.49 33.49
CA GLN A 914 -28.57 -9.53 34.78
C GLN A 914 -28.24 -8.29 35.65
N LYS A 915 -26.96 -7.90 35.73
CA LYS A 915 -26.53 -6.71 36.50
C LYS A 915 -27.14 -5.43 35.95
N ALA A 916 -27.28 -5.30 34.61
CA ALA A 916 -27.89 -4.12 33.99
C ALA A 916 -29.32 -3.86 34.49
N PHE A 917 -30.08 -4.92 34.79
CA PHE A 917 -31.46 -4.84 35.31
C PHE A 917 -31.57 -5.00 36.82
N SER A 918 -30.47 -5.20 37.56
CA SER A 918 -30.50 -5.32 39.03
C SER A 918 -30.30 -3.95 39.70
N ILE A 919 -31.39 -3.31 40.18
CA ILE A 919 -31.31 -2.10 41.00
C ILE A 919 -31.15 -2.52 42.44
N ARG A 920 -29.99 -2.29 43.07
CA ARG A 920 -29.77 -2.47 44.52
C ARG A 920 -29.94 -1.13 45.21
N LEU A 921 -30.75 -1.09 46.29
CA LEU A 921 -30.82 0.05 47.17
C LEU A 921 -29.52 0.18 47.97
N ALA A 922 -29.08 1.42 48.27
CA ALA A 922 -27.76 1.75 48.82
C ALA A 922 -27.36 1.04 50.12
N GLU A 923 -28.30 0.40 50.82
CA GLU A 923 -28.04 -0.27 52.11
C GLU A 923 -27.41 -1.66 52.02
N GLN A 924 -27.22 -2.23 50.79
CA GLN A 924 -26.66 -3.60 50.57
C GLN A 924 -25.21 -3.60 50.00
N GLU A 925 -24.60 -2.46 49.75
CA GLU A 925 -23.23 -2.41 49.19
C GLU A 925 -22.14 -2.54 50.25
N GLU A 926 -22.38 -2.19 51.50
CA GLU A 926 -21.38 -2.29 52.58
C GLU A 926 -21.06 -3.75 52.99
N ASP A 927 -22.02 -4.67 52.83
CA ASP A 927 -21.82 -6.08 53.19
C ASP A 927 -21.07 -6.91 52.13
N MET A 928 -20.93 -6.46 50.86
CA MET A 928 -20.24 -7.22 49.81
C MET A 928 -18.78 -6.84 49.60
N VAL A 929 -18.41 -5.61 49.94
CA VAL A 929 -16.97 -5.21 49.97
C VAL A 929 -16.22 -6.03 51.03
N LEU A 930 -16.89 -6.36 52.12
CA LEU A 930 -16.30 -7.22 53.18
C LEU A 930 -16.15 -8.70 52.77
N VAL A 931 -16.93 -9.20 51.81
CA VAL A 931 -16.85 -10.61 51.36
C VAL A 931 -15.80 -10.80 50.25
N GLU A 932 -15.60 -9.81 49.37
CA GLU A 932 -14.55 -9.87 48.33
C GLU A 932 -13.13 -9.65 48.93
N ASP A 933 -13.00 -8.77 49.96
CA ASP A 933 -11.75 -8.58 50.69
C ASP A 933 -11.39 -9.82 51.56
N ILE A 934 -12.36 -10.58 52.04
CA ILE A 934 -12.12 -11.84 52.78
C ILE A 934 -11.69 -12.95 51.79
N ALA A 935 -12.18 -13.00 50.59
CA ALA A 935 -11.78 -13.97 49.57
C ALA A 935 -10.35 -13.70 49.04
N GLU A 936 -9.96 -12.45 48.87
CA GLU A 936 -8.58 -12.10 48.51
C GLU A 936 -7.60 -12.27 49.67
N GLY A 937 -8.05 -12.03 50.90
CA GLY A 937 -7.23 -12.22 52.12
C GLY A 937 -6.92 -13.69 52.45
N SER A 938 -7.82 -14.64 52.15
CA SER A 938 -7.61 -16.07 52.40
C SER A 938 -6.67 -16.70 51.37
N GLY A 939 -6.64 -16.24 50.12
CA GLY A 939 -5.73 -16.72 49.09
C GLY A 939 -4.27 -16.29 49.27
N ARG A 940 -4.01 -15.22 50.04
CA ARG A 940 -2.65 -14.77 50.36
C ARG A 940 -2.05 -15.46 51.59
N ARG A 941 -2.86 -15.93 52.49
CA ARG A 941 -2.36 -16.67 53.67
C ARG A 941 -1.88 -18.08 53.35
N ASP A 942 -2.57 -18.79 52.46
CA ASP A 942 -2.18 -20.14 52.05
C ASP A 942 -0.88 -20.20 51.20
N ARG A 943 -0.53 -19.12 50.49
CA ARG A 943 0.75 -19.04 49.75
C ARG A 943 1.95 -18.70 50.64
N ALA A 944 1.74 -17.98 51.76
CA ALA A 944 2.82 -17.69 52.69
C ALA A 944 3.24 -18.93 53.53
N ASP A 945 2.31 -19.84 53.85
CA ASP A 945 2.57 -21.05 54.59
C ASP A 945 3.20 -22.16 53.76
N GLN A 946 2.99 -22.18 52.45
CA GLN A 946 3.68 -23.13 51.56
C GLN A 946 5.15 -22.76 51.28
N HIS A 947 5.53 -21.48 51.39
CA HIS A 947 6.93 -21.06 51.21
C HIS A 947 7.77 -21.18 52.44
N SER A 948 7.17 -21.29 53.62
CA SER A 948 7.91 -21.51 54.89
C SER A 948 8.27 -22.97 55.13
N ARG A 949 7.55 -23.93 54.55
CA ARG A 949 7.83 -25.38 54.69
C ARG A 949 8.85 -25.92 53.69
N ALA A 950 9.25 -25.14 52.70
CA ALA A 950 10.27 -25.55 51.70
C ALA A 950 11.70 -25.08 52.02
N ARG A 951 11.94 -24.49 53.22
CA ARG A 951 13.28 -24.03 53.63
C ARG A 951 13.84 -24.74 54.88
N THR A 952 13.19 -25.82 55.32
CA THR A 952 13.75 -26.70 56.40
C THR A 952 13.54 -28.17 56.00
N GLY A 953 14.38 -28.61 55.09
CA GLY A 953 14.56 -29.99 54.74
C GLY A 953 15.78 -30.15 53.83
#